data_9a91a19fb007312651872e11ac2e8f2a
#
_entry.id   9a91a19fb007312651872e11ac2e8f2a
#
_cell.length_a   1.000
_cell.length_b   1.000
_cell.length_c   1.000
_cell.angle_alpha   90.00
_cell.angle_beta   90.00
_cell.angle_gamma   90.00
#
_symmetry.space_group_name_H-M   'P 1'
#
loop_
_entity.id
_entity.type
_entity.pdbx_description
1 polymer ?
#
loop_
_entity_poly.entity_id
_entity_poly.type
_entity_poly.pdbx_seq_one_letter_code
_entity_poly.pdbx_strand_id
1 'polypeptide(L)'
;IIQAKEEGEKILIFGDSDVDGITSTAILYDFLVKFGCDVKWRLPVCDDAYGLSMTAVDDFANEGGSLIITVDCGISNVEETKHAMQLGIDVIITDHHNPQKEIPPALFVLDPKIPELNYPFAEISGAAVAYKLVSALRFSQSDFYNAEICLFNISENAEQKCYDIDCLKIKNLVKIKELHEKIIPEKTSIYDLKLPYFLQGQLIYCWDVPKTQKILRDIFGNGIEFNLHDLKKEISSIIPSLGNKSIEQLENISVTAKYCELNEKSSVNTLYNLYVTYCQKIIANKNPQSQEDERKDLQLVALAALADIMPMKNENRIFVKNGILSMKKDLPRPGLAELFNRLKINLDELNSTVLSWQVIPALNAAGRLGKSNLSLQLLLSQDPKEREQLANTIFDLNEERKNLVSQAYCAVQESAKKSFTENQNKLCLCYDECINKGVTGLVANKLMQDFNVPAIAISFCDDGKSEPICVGSIRTCRGFIATNFLEEFGDFFINHGGHDCAAGFSFHQRKLPLFIEKTKEFLNDIQLVDEGKQAVSIDAQLPVNELTPEVFKILDLFEPFGAENNELVFYTPKIKLCDVQLVGKKEPMHLKLTFETDKHKIVGMFWSQGERFGKDIKLGQYYDILYNMTKNYYNGFVTNQIIIKDLQLSDF
;
A
#
# COMPACT_ATOMS: atom_id res chain seq x y z
N ILE A 1 17.19 2.14 -17.85
CA ILE A 1 16.14 3.14 -18.22
C ILE A 1 16.76 4.42 -18.75
N ILE A 2 17.75 5.03 -18.07
CA ILE A 2 18.42 6.26 -18.55
C ILE A 2 19.11 6.00 -19.88
N GLN A 3 19.83 4.89 -20.01
CA GLN A 3 20.48 4.48 -21.26
C GLN A 3 19.46 4.27 -22.38
N ALA A 4 18.38 3.54 -22.11
CA ALA A 4 17.30 3.33 -23.08
C ALA A 4 16.70 4.64 -23.60
N LYS A 5 16.54 5.63 -22.71
CA LYS A 5 16.13 6.99 -23.12
C LYS A 5 17.17 7.67 -24.03
N GLU A 6 18.46 7.62 -23.65
CA GLU A 6 19.54 8.27 -24.41
C GLU A 6 19.72 7.64 -25.80
N GLU A 7 19.52 6.35 -25.91
CA GLU A 7 19.63 5.59 -27.16
C GLU A 7 18.31 5.60 -27.98
N GLY A 8 17.22 6.16 -27.43
CA GLY A 8 15.92 6.23 -28.11
C GLY A 8 15.23 4.88 -28.25
N GLU A 9 15.46 4.00 -27.27
CA GLU A 9 14.87 2.66 -27.28
C GLU A 9 13.37 2.70 -26.99
N LYS A 10 12.64 1.75 -27.60
CA LYS A 10 11.22 1.56 -27.30
C LYS A 10 11.04 0.78 -26.02
N ILE A 11 10.19 1.31 -25.12
CA ILE A 11 9.90 0.71 -23.83
C ILE A 11 8.45 0.24 -23.78
N LEU A 12 8.21 -0.97 -23.30
CA LEU A 12 6.89 -1.47 -22.94
C LEU A 12 6.76 -1.57 -21.43
N ILE A 13 5.75 -0.92 -20.85
CA ILE A 13 5.32 -1.18 -19.48
C ILE A 13 4.23 -2.26 -19.54
N PHE A 14 4.44 -3.38 -18.88
CA PHE A 14 3.45 -4.44 -18.75
C PHE A 14 2.98 -4.52 -17.29
N GLY A 15 1.69 -4.22 -17.03
CA GLY A 15 1.11 -4.21 -15.68
C GLY A 15 0.05 -5.29 -15.48
N ASP A 16 -0.44 -5.45 -14.24
CA ASP A 16 -1.60 -6.29 -13.95
C ASP A 16 -2.92 -5.54 -14.16
N SER A 17 -4.02 -6.28 -14.14
CA SER A 17 -5.38 -5.83 -14.49
C SER A 17 -6.17 -5.22 -13.36
N ASP A 18 -5.71 -5.31 -12.13
CA ASP A 18 -6.37 -4.76 -10.94
C ASP A 18 -5.88 -3.33 -10.59
N VAL A 19 -6.35 -2.79 -9.46
CA VAL A 19 -6.02 -1.39 -9.10
C VAL A 19 -4.54 -1.21 -8.80
N ASP A 20 -3.82 -2.20 -8.23
CA ASP A 20 -2.39 -2.06 -8.00
C ASP A 20 -1.62 -2.02 -9.33
N GLY A 21 -1.86 -2.96 -10.24
CA GLY A 21 -1.22 -2.97 -11.57
C GLY A 21 -1.57 -1.75 -12.41
N ILE A 22 -2.84 -1.32 -12.42
CA ILE A 22 -3.28 -0.12 -13.14
C ILE A 22 -2.60 1.14 -12.60
N THR A 23 -2.52 1.30 -11.28
CA THR A 23 -1.90 2.48 -10.67
C THR A 23 -0.38 2.47 -10.80
N SER A 24 0.26 1.30 -10.69
CA SER A 24 1.67 1.08 -10.99
C SER A 24 2.03 1.52 -12.40
N THR A 25 1.25 1.04 -13.37
CA THR A 25 1.39 1.39 -14.78
C THR A 25 1.23 2.89 -15.00
N ALA A 26 0.22 3.51 -14.39
CA ALA A 26 -0.03 4.95 -14.54
C ALA A 26 1.11 5.80 -13.97
N ILE A 27 1.67 5.44 -12.80
CA ILE A 27 2.80 6.16 -12.18
C ILE A 27 4.02 6.11 -13.10
N LEU A 28 4.40 4.92 -13.56
CA LEU A 28 5.60 4.75 -14.35
C LEU A 28 5.44 5.36 -15.75
N TYR A 29 4.30 5.17 -16.40
CA TYR A 29 3.99 5.70 -17.73
C TYR A 29 4.01 7.24 -17.74
N ASP A 30 3.28 7.89 -16.83
CA ASP A 30 3.24 9.36 -16.73
C ASP A 30 4.65 9.95 -16.56
N PHE A 31 5.48 9.27 -15.75
CA PHE A 31 6.85 9.72 -15.54
C PHE A 31 7.70 9.52 -16.80
N LEU A 32 7.70 8.32 -17.41
CA LEU A 32 8.55 8.02 -18.56
C LEU A 32 8.21 8.86 -19.79
N VAL A 33 6.92 9.17 -20.02
CA VAL A 33 6.50 10.12 -21.05
C VAL A 33 7.09 11.50 -20.82
N LYS A 34 6.97 12.04 -19.59
CA LYS A 34 7.56 13.34 -19.21
C LYS A 34 9.08 13.31 -19.22
N PHE A 35 9.68 12.18 -18.94
CA PHE A 35 11.11 11.96 -18.98
C PHE A 35 11.67 11.95 -20.41
N GLY A 36 10.79 11.76 -21.42
CA GLY A 36 11.11 11.81 -22.84
C GLY A 36 11.46 10.45 -23.44
N CYS A 37 10.96 9.36 -22.86
CA CYS A 37 11.11 8.00 -23.40
C CYS A 37 10.05 7.72 -24.49
N ASP A 38 10.38 6.87 -25.46
CA ASP A 38 9.42 6.23 -26.37
C ASP A 38 8.79 5.04 -25.62
N VAL A 39 7.63 5.26 -24.99
CA VAL A 39 7.03 4.31 -24.07
C VAL A 39 5.58 4.06 -24.40
N LYS A 40 5.17 2.80 -24.30
CA LYS A 40 3.77 2.37 -24.34
C LYS A 40 3.49 1.42 -23.17
N TRP A 41 2.21 1.13 -22.96
CA TRP A 41 1.76 0.23 -21.92
C TRP A 41 0.86 -0.87 -22.47
N ARG A 42 0.82 -2.00 -21.77
CA ARG A 42 -0.10 -3.09 -22.01
C ARG A 42 -0.55 -3.68 -20.66
N LEU A 43 -1.83 -4.00 -20.57
CA LEU A 43 -2.42 -4.77 -19.48
C LEU A 43 -2.95 -6.10 -20.04
N PRO A 44 -3.09 -7.15 -19.22
CA PRO A 44 -3.72 -8.40 -19.61
C PRO A 44 -5.15 -8.17 -20.15
N VAL A 45 -5.53 -8.87 -21.20
CA VAL A 45 -6.82 -8.74 -21.86
C VAL A 45 -7.60 -10.04 -21.72
N CYS A 46 -8.84 -9.96 -21.24
CA CYS A 46 -9.84 -11.03 -21.16
C CYS A 46 -9.36 -12.40 -20.65
N ASP A 47 -8.64 -13.16 -21.46
CA ASP A 47 -8.27 -14.55 -21.21
C ASP A 47 -6.74 -14.76 -21.09
N ASP A 48 -5.99 -13.65 -21.04
CA ASP A 48 -4.55 -13.74 -20.79
C ASP A 48 -4.29 -14.37 -19.40
N ALA A 49 -3.24 -15.17 -19.31
CA ALA A 49 -2.76 -15.67 -18.04
C ALA A 49 -2.24 -14.51 -17.18
N TYR A 50 -2.14 -14.73 -15.88
CA TYR A 50 -1.55 -13.76 -14.96
C TYR A 50 -0.08 -13.49 -15.33
N GLY A 51 0.30 -12.22 -15.33
CA GLY A 51 1.66 -11.76 -15.60
C GLY A 51 1.99 -11.62 -17.10
N LEU A 52 3.28 -11.44 -17.39
CA LEU A 52 3.78 -11.25 -18.75
C LEU A 52 3.46 -12.46 -19.61
N SER A 53 2.92 -12.26 -20.80
CA SER A 53 2.59 -13.35 -21.73
C SER A 53 3.57 -13.44 -22.89
N MET A 54 3.79 -14.66 -23.43
CA MET A 54 4.62 -14.88 -24.63
C MET A 54 4.14 -14.03 -25.80
N THR A 55 2.82 -13.93 -25.98
CA THR A 55 2.21 -13.09 -27.05
C THR A 55 2.56 -11.61 -26.88
N ALA A 56 2.60 -11.10 -25.65
CA ALA A 56 2.99 -9.71 -25.41
C ALA A 56 4.46 -9.47 -25.78
N VAL A 57 5.32 -10.42 -25.49
CA VAL A 57 6.74 -10.38 -25.84
C VAL A 57 6.92 -10.42 -27.37
N ASP A 58 6.25 -11.37 -28.05
CA ASP A 58 6.32 -11.50 -29.51
C ASP A 58 5.80 -10.27 -30.23
N ASP A 59 4.65 -9.75 -29.82
CA ASP A 59 4.08 -8.53 -30.38
C ASP A 59 5.04 -7.35 -30.26
N PHE A 60 5.65 -7.19 -29.08
CA PHE A 60 6.57 -6.10 -28.81
C PHE A 60 7.89 -6.26 -29.58
N ALA A 61 8.41 -7.49 -29.74
CA ALA A 61 9.56 -7.78 -30.57
C ALA A 61 9.31 -7.40 -32.04
N ASN A 62 8.13 -7.76 -32.57
CA ASN A 62 7.73 -7.42 -33.95
C ASN A 62 7.63 -5.91 -34.20
N GLU A 63 7.37 -5.13 -33.16
CA GLU A 63 7.35 -3.66 -33.24
C GLU A 63 8.75 -3.03 -33.08
N GLY A 64 9.79 -3.84 -32.92
CA GLY A 64 11.17 -3.40 -32.68
C GLY A 64 11.38 -2.85 -31.28
N GLY A 65 10.74 -3.46 -30.29
CA GLY A 65 10.90 -3.14 -28.87
C GLY A 65 12.23 -3.61 -28.32
N SER A 66 12.79 -2.92 -27.32
CA SER A 66 14.11 -3.21 -26.73
C SER A 66 14.06 -3.46 -25.23
N LEU A 67 13.11 -2.83 -24.51
CA LEU A 67 13.02 -2.93 -23.06
C LEU A 67 11.58 -3.17 -22.60
N ILE A 68 11.35 -4.24 -21.85
CA ILE A 68 10.10 -4.48 -21.12
C ILE A 68 10.31 -4.15 -19.64
N ILE A 69 9.41 -3.38 -19.05
CA ILE A 69 9.35 -3.14 -17.60
C ILE A 69 8.03 -3.68 -17.10
N THR A 70 8.08 -4.76 -16.30
CA THR A 70 6.86 -5.24 -15.64
C THR A 70 6.60 -4.46 -14.36
N VAL A 71 5.33 -4.22 -14.05
CA VAL A 71 4.90 -3.57 -12.80
C VAL A 71 3.79 -4.38 -12.17
N ASP A 72 3.91 -4.66 -10.86
CA ASP A 72 2.96 -5.47 -10.11
C ASP A 72 2.76 -6.88 -10.65
N CYS A 73 3.75 -7.38 -11.36
CA CYS A 73 3.82 -8.75 -11.89
C CYS A 73 5.24 -9.04 -12.40
N GLY A 74 5.48 -10.29 -12.76
CA GLY A 74 6.73 -10.66 -13.43
C GLY A 74 7.62 -11.59 -12.64
N ILE A 75 7.56 -11.60 -11.31
CA ILE A 75 8.44 -12.42 -10.45
C ILE A 75 8.29 -13.94 -10.68
N SER A 76 7.19 -14.36 -11.26
CA SER A 76 6.92 -15.77 -11.63
C SER A 76 7.14 -16.08 -13.13
N ASN A 77 7.44 -15.06 -13.95
CA ASN A 77 7.51 -15.18 -15.41
C ASN A 77 8.91 -15.57 -15.91
N VAL A 78 9.39 -16.76 -15.52
CA VAL A 78 10.73 -17.26 -15.87
C VAL A 78 10.86 -17.52 -17.37
N GLU A 79 9.91 -18.23 -17.97
CA GLU A 79 9.97 -18.64 -19.37
C GLU A 79 9.74 -17.47 -20.32
N GLU A 80 8.82 -16.55 -19.99
CA GLU A 80 8.56 -15.34 -20.76
C GLU A 80 9.78 -14.42 -20.77
N THR A 81 10.47 -14.32 -19.62
CA THR A 81 11.71 -13.53 -19.51
C THR A 81 12.83 -14.16 -20.35
N LYS A 82 12.99 -15.50 -20.29
CA LYS A 82 13.97 -16.22 -21.14
C LYS A 82 13.66 -16.00 -22.62
N HIS A 83 12.40 -16.03 -23.00
CA HIS A 83 11.96 -15.79 -24.38
C HIS A 83 12.26 -14.37 -24.84
N ALA A 84 11.97 -13.36 -24.01
CA ALA A 84 12.31 -11.96 -24.31
C ALA A 84 13.82 -11.78 -24.55
N MET A 85 14.66 -12.38 -23.69
CA MET A 85 16.12 -12.35 -23.86
C MET A 85 16.57 -13.01 -25.16
N GLN A 86 15.95 -14.12 -25.59
CA GLN A 86 16.25 -14.77 -26.87
C GLN A 86 15.93 -13.86 -28.07
N LEU A 87 14.94 -13.00 -27.94
CA LEU A 87 14.57 -12.01 -28.95
C LEU A 87 15.38 -10.71 -28.85
N GLY A 88 16.33 -10.62 -27.91
CA GLY A 88 17.17 -9.43 -27.70
C GLY A 88 16.45 -8.30 -26.98
N ILE A 89 15.43 -8.60 -26.19
CA ILE A 89 14.70 -7.65 -25.38
C ILE A 89 15.14 -7.76 -23.92
N ASP A 90 15.60 -6.66 -23.34
CA ASP A 90 15.89 -6.57 -21.93
C ASP A 90 14.60 -6.53 -21.10
N VAL A 91 14.64 -7.14 -19.90
CA VAL A 91 13.50 -7.13 -18.98
C VAL A 91 13.92 -6.56 -17.64
N ILE A 92 13.14 -5.61 -17.13
CA ILE A 92 13.22 -5.13 -15.74
C ILE A 92 11.91 -5.53 -15.06
N ILE A 93 12.02 -6.27 -13.96
CA ILE A 93 10.86 -6.68 -13.16
C ILE A 93 10.73 -5.74 -11.96
N THR A 94 9.55 -5.14 -11.78
CA THR A 94 9.17 -4.46 -10.54
C THR A 94 7.92 -5.12 -10.00
N ASP A 95 8.07 -5.83 -8.89
CA ASP A 95 7.03 -6.68 -8.33
C ASP A 95 7.05 -6.61 -6.79
N HIS A 96 6.04 -7.17 -6.14
CA HIS A 96 5.94 -7.29 -4.69
C HIS A 96 5.35 -8.65 -4.25
N HIS A 97 5.08 -9.53 -5.20
CA HIS A 97 4.57 -10.87 -4.92
C HIS A 97 5.66 -11.77 -4.36
N ASN A 98 5.26 -12.89 -3.73
CA ASN A 98 6.22 -13.82 -3.18
C ASN A 98 7.07 -14.46 -4.31
N PRO A 99 8.40 -14.36 -4.25
CA PRO A 99 9.27 -14.95 -5.25
C PRO A 99 9.16 -16.48 -5.22
N GLN A 100 9.24 -17.10 -6.40
CA GLN A 100 9.30 -18.55 -6.53
C GLN A 100 10.73 -19.06 -6.30
N LYS A 101 10.93 -20.39 -6.34
CA LYS A 101 12.26 -21.01 -6.19
C LYS A 101 13.25 -20.53 -7.23
N GLU A 102 12.79 -20.30 -8.45
CA GLU A 102 13.59 -19.76 -9.56
C GLU A 102 13.13 -18.32 -9.82
N ILE A 103 14.06 -17.38 -9.69
CA ILE A 103 13.84 -15.97 -10.02
C ILE A 103 14.07 -15.81 -11.54
N PRO A 104 13.20 -15.08 -12.26
CA PRO A 104 13.38 -14.82 -13.68
C PRO A 104 14.74 -14.19 -13.98
N PRO A 105 15.44 -14.62 -15.06
CA PRO A 105 16.75 -14.09 -15.42
C PRO A 105 16.66 -12.71 -16.10
N ALA A 106 15.92 -11.79 -15.50
CA ALA A 106 15.77 -10.42 -15.96
C ALA A 106 17.06 -9.62 -15.76
N LEU A 107 17.23 -8.54 -16.52
CA LEU A 107 18.35 -7.62 -16.36
C LEU A 107 18.41 -7.05 -14.93
N PHE A 108 17.25 -6.68 -14.37
CA PHE A 108 17.09 -6.29 -12.96
C PHE A 108 15.75 -6.77 -12.43
N VAL A 109 15.75 -7.16 -11.15
CA VAL A 109 14.53 -7.51 -10.40
C VAL A 109 14.47 -6.62 -9.16
N LEU A 110 13.41 -5.86 -9.06
CA LEU A 110 13.11 -4.98 -7.92
C LEU A 110 11.88 -5.55 -7.20
N ASP A 111 12.12 -6.35 -6.19
CA ASP A 111 11.07 -6.93 -5.36
C ASP A 111 11.51 -6.86 -3.88
N PRO A 112 10.76 -6.15 -3.02
CA PRO A 112 11.11 -5.98 -1.61
C PRO A 112 11.08 -7.28 -0.80
N LYS A 113 10.44 -8.36 -1.33
CA LYS A 113 10.36 -9.67 -0.69
C LYS A 113 11.54 -10.58 -1.01
N ILE A 114 12.45 -10.17 -1.88
CA ILE A 114 13.71 -10.89 -2.11
C ILE A 114 14.66 -10.57 -0.95
N PRO A 115 15.01 -11.55 -0.08
CA PRO A 115 15.78 -11.29 1.14
C PRO A 115 17.16 -10.68 0.87
N GLU A 116 17.81 -11.05 -0.24
CA GLU A 116 19.13 -10.59 -0.63
C GLU A 116 19.18 -9.09 -0.94
N LEU A 117 18.05 -8.48 -1.28
CA LEU A 117 17.94 -7.03 -1.52
C LEU A 117 17.87 -6.22 -0.23
N ASN A 118 17.65 -6.88 0.92
CA ASN A 118 17.62 -6.26 2.26
C ASN A 118 16.71 -5.02 2.36
N TYR A 119 15.56 -5.03 1.68
CA TYR A 119 14.63 -3.93 1.82
C TYR A 119 13.98 -3.93 3.21
N PRO A 120 13.95 -2.81 3.95
CA PRO A 120 13.63 -2.82 5.38
C PRO A 120 12.15 -3.10 5.70
N PHE A 121 11.26 -2.96 4.72
CA PHE A 121 9.82 -3.22 4.90
C PHE A 121 9.23 -3.83 3.63
N ALA A 122 9.20 -5.15 3.57
CA ALA A 122 8.86 -5.91 2.36
C ALA A 122 7.36 -5.83 1.96
N GLU A 123 6.47 -5.48 2.88
CA GLU A 123 5.02 -5.48 2.67
C GLU A 123 4.53 -4.15 2.06
N ILE A 124 5.03 -3.79 0.88
CA ILE A 124 4.55 -2.64 0.09
C ILE A 124 3.89 -3.12 -1.19
N SER A 125 2.98 -2.33 -1.78
CA SER A 125 2.26 -2.66 -3.02
C SER A 125 3.14 -2.49 -4.26
N GLY A 126 2.73 -3.07 -5.39
CA GLY A 126 3.40 -2.88 -6.69
C GLY A 126 3.51 -1.42 -7.09
N ALA A 127 2.46 -0.61 -6.86
CA ALA A 127 2.50 0.83 -7.09
C ALA A 127 3.51 1.55 -6.18
N ALA A 128 3.74 1.06 -4.97
CA ALA A 128 4.79 1.63 -4.13
C ALA A 128 6.19 1.29 -4.67
N VAL A 129 6.41 0.10 -5.23
CA VAL A 129 7.68 -0.26 -5.90
C VAL A 129 7.89 0.62 -7.12
N ALA A 130 6.88 0.77 -7.99
CA ALA A 130 6.94 1.66 -9.16
C ALA A 130 7.20 3.13 -8.75
N TYR A 131 6.54 3.62 -7.70
CA TYR A 131 6.77 4.95 -7.13
C TYR A 131 8.22 5.13 -6.64
N LYS A 132 8.80 4.14 -5.98
CA LYS A 132 10.21 4.18 -5.53
C LYS A 132 11.16 4.23 -6.71
N LEU A 133 10.91 3.45 -7.77
CA LEU A 133 11.69 3.51 -9.00
C LEU A 133 11.61 4.91 -9.64
N VAL A 134 10.41 5.47 -9.76
CA VAL A 134 10.19 6.82 -10.29
C VAL A 134 10.87 7.88 -9.41
N SER A 135 10.84 7.73 -8.07
CA SER A 135 11.54 8.63 -7.16
C SER A 135 13.06 8.60 -7.36
N ALA A 136 13.64 7.40 -7.61
CA ALA A 136 15.06 7.26 -7.95
C ALA A 136 15.38 7.91 -9.31
N LEU A 137 14.52 7.75 -10.31
CA LEU A 137 14.69 8.39 -11.62
C LEU A 137 14.55 9.93 -11.54
N ARG A 138 13.65 10.46 -10.71
CA ARG A 138 13.58 11.91 -10.42
C ARG A 138 14.87 12.41 -9.76
N PHE A 139 15.39 11.64 -8.79
CA PHE A 139 16.66 11.97 -8.14
C PHE A 139 17.83 11.96 -9.14
N SER A 140 17.83 11.05 -10.13
CA SER A 140 18.88 10.99 -11.16
C SER A 140 18.99 12.25 -12.01
N GLN A 141 17.96 13.10 -12.02
CA GLN A 141 17.98 14.41 -12.73
C GLN A 141 18.57 15.54 -11.88
N SER A 142 18.94 15.26 -10.63
CA SER A 142 19.50 16.26 -9.73
C SER A 142 21.01 16.35 -9.83
N ASP A 143 21.56 17.50 -9.43
CA ASP A 143 23.02 17.71 -9.33
C ASP A 143 23.68 16.81 -8.28
N PHE A 144 22.91 16.14 -7.46
CA PHE A 144 23.37 15.24 -6.40
C PHE A 144 23.50 13.79 -6.87
N TYR A 145 23.00 13.48 -8.06
CA TYR A 145 23.10 12.13 -8.62
C TYR A 145 24.55 11.77 -8.94
N ASN A 146 24.98 10.59 -8.52
CA ASN A 146 26.35 10.09 -8.58
C ASN A 146 27.40 10.96 -7.83
N ALA A 147 26.97 12.00 -7.12
CA ALA A 147 27.87 12.76 -6.27
C ALA A 147 28.31 11.92 -5.07
N GLU A 148 29.61 11.74 -4.93
CA GLU A 148 30.24 11.16 -3.75
C GLU A 148 30.83 12.28 -2.91
N ILE A 149 30.43 12.37 -1.64
CA ILE A 149 30.88 13.39 -0.70
C ILE A 149 31.33 12.76 0.62
N CYS A 150 32.10 13.50 1.40
CA CYS A 150 32.43 13.12 2.76
C CYS A 150 31.90 14.16 3.75
N LEU A 151 31.14 13.69 4.74
CA LEU A 151 30.79 14.48 5.92
C LEU A 151 31.91 14.32 6.94
N PHE A 152 32.34 15.43 7.51
CA PHE A 152 33.43 15.49 8.44
C PHE A 152 33.00 16.20 9.72
N ASN A 153 33.21 15.54 10.85
CA ASN A 153 33.02 16.13 12.18
C ASN A 153 34.24 15.90 13.05
N ILE A 154 34.59 16.89 13.85
CA ILE A 154 35.62 16.80 14.88
C ILE A 154 35.06 17.36 16.17
N SER A 155 35.16 16.57 17.25
CA SER A 155 34.68 16.93 18.59
C SER A 155 35.76 16.74 19.64
N GLU A 156 35.81 17.66 20.60
CA GLU A 156 36.72 17.56 21.74
C GLU A 156 36.15 16.63 22.80
N ASN A 157 36.93 15.66 23.22
CA ASN A 157 36.64 14.80 24.35
C ASN A 157 37.48 15.26 25.57
N ALA A 158 36.90 16.17 26.35
CA ALA A 158 37.57 16.79 27.48
C ALA A 158 37.99 15.78 28.58
N GLU A 159 37.23 14.69 28.78
CA GLU A 159 37.52 13.64 29.75
C GLU A 159 38.79 12.86 29.39
N GLN A 160 38.96 12.54 28.11
CA GLN A 160 40.10 11.78 27.61
C GLN A 160 41.22 12.66 27.09
N LYS A 161 41.06 13.99 27.10
CA LYS A 161 42.02 14.96 26.55
C LYS A 161 42.45 14.62 25.11
N CYS A 162 41.48 14.24 24.29
CA CYS A 162 41.68 13.89 22.88
C CYS A 162 40.58 14.52 22.01
N TYR A 163 40.75 14.40 20.72
CA TYR A 163 39.69 14.73 19.75
C TYR A 163 39.23 13.46 19.05
N ASP A 164 37.91 13.32 18.92
CA ASP A 164 37.30 12.28 18.11
C ASP A 164 36.99 12.85 16.73
N ILE A 165 37.45 12.17 15.68
CA ILE A 165 37.13 12.48 14.28
C ILE A 165 36.18 11.41 13.77
N ASP A 166 35.04 11.87 13.24
CA ASP A 166 34.05 11.04 12.60
C ASP A 166 33.86 11.49 11.16
N CYS A 167 34.02 10.55 10.22
CA CYS A 167 33.80 10.81 8.81
C CYS A 167 32.80 9.82 8.22
N LEU A 168 31.94 10.29 7.32
CA LEU A 168 30.95 9.48 6.65
C LEU A 168 30.97 9.78 5.15
N LYS A 169 31.34 8.79 4.33
CA LYS A 169 31.18 8.88 2.88
C LYS A 169 29.76 8.56 2.46
N ILE A 170 29.23 9.38 1.58
CA ILE A 170 27.87 9.28 1.05
C ILE A 170 27.92 9.32 -0.46
N LYS A 171 27.17 8.43 -1.11
CA LYS A 171 26.89 8.49 -2.55
C LYS A 171 25.39 8.32 -2.76
N ASN A 172 24.81 9.15 -3.63
CA ASN A 172 23.36 9.14 -3.88
C ASN A 172 22.51 9.21 -2.59
N LEU A 173 22.95 10.02 -1.63
CA LEU A 173 22.35 10.19 -0.30
C LEU A 173 22.38 8.93 0.60
N VAL A 174 23.10 7.89 0.21
CA VAL A 174 23.26 6.64 0.98
C VAL A 174 24.64 6.58 1.61
N LYS A 175 24.71 6.16 2.88
CA LYS A 175 25.97 5.91 3.60
C LYS A 175 26.71 4.74 2.95
N ILE A 176 27.98 4.93 2.57
CA ILE A 176 28.79 3.89 1.93
C ILE A 176 30.00 3.46 2.75
N LYS A 177 30.56 4.35 3.57
CA LYS A 177 31.71 4.02 4.40
C LYS A 177 31.86 5.01 5.55
N GLU A 178 32.30 4.51 6.70
CA GLU A 178 32.55 5.29 7.92
C GLU A 178 34.01 5.19 8.34
N LEU A 179 34.50 6.24 9.00
CA LEU A 179 35.80 6.28 9.63
C LEU A 179 35.66 6.98 10.99
N HIS A 180 36.18 6.34 12.02
CA HIS A 180 36.31 6.91 13.35
C HIS A 180 37.78 6.84 13.78
N GLU A 181 38.37 7.98 14.17
CA GLU A 181 39.75 8.05 14.65
C GLU A 181 39.85 8.99 15.85
N LYS A 182 40.78 8.64 16.77
CA LYS A 182 41.09 9.45 17.95
C LYS A 182 42.44 10.15 17.75
N ILE A 183 42.49 11.42 18.10
CA ILE A 183 43.70 12.24 18.03
C ILE A 183 44.05 12.71 19.42
N ILE A 184 45.26 12.38 19.86
CA ILE A 184 45.86 12.94 21.07
C ILE A 184 46.78 14.08 20.62
N PRO A 185 46.49 15.35 21.01
CA PRO A 185 47.33 16.47 20.66
C PRO A 185 48.81 16.22 21.02
N GLU A 186 49.72 16.71 20.18
CA GLU A 186 51.18 16.56 20.33
C GLU A 186 51.70 15.11 20.22
N LYS A 187 50.84 14.07 20.17
CA LYS A 187 51.25 12.66 20.08
C LYS A 187 50.87 12.00 18.76
N THR A 188 49.76 12.43 18.16
CA THR A 188 49.26 11.84 16.92
C THR A 188 49.64 12.70 15.72
N SER A 189 50.41 12.15 14.78
CA SER A 189 50.70 12.80 13.52
C SER A 189 49.58 12.55 12.52
N ILE A 190 49.31 13.51 11.62
CA ILE A 190 48.37 13.35 10.50
C ILE A 190 48.73 12.15 9.61
N TYR A 191 50.04 11.85 9.48
CA TYR A 191 50.57 10.74 8.68
C TYR A 191 50.29 9.34 9.30
N ASP A 192 49.98 9.28 10.60
CA ASP A 192 49.64 8.05 11.30
C ASP A 192 48.17 7.70 11.17
N LEU A 193 47.36 8.64 10.63
CA LEU A 193 45.92 8.50 10.46
C LEU A 193 45.53 7.92 9.10
N LYS A 194 44.44 7.22 9.03
CA LYS A 194 43.77 6.82 7.77
C LYS A 194 43.01 7.98 7.15
N LEU A 195 42.77 9.04 7.91
CA LEU A 195 42.00 10.22 7.52
C LEU A 195 42.44 10.83 6.17
N PRO A 196 43.74 11.09 5.88
CA PRO A 196 44.13 11.66 4.61
C PRO A 196 43.72 10.82 3.40
N TYR A 197 43.87 9.49 3.48
CA TYR A 197 43.47 8.57 2.42
C TYR A 197 41.94 8.50 2.30
N PHE A 198 41.23 8.59 3.44
CA PHE A 198 39.77 8.56 3.44
C PHE A 198 39.20 9.82 2.77
N LEU A 199 39.80 10.97 2.95
CA LEU A 199 39.36 12.26 2.41
C LEU A 199 39.86 12.55 1.00
N GLN A 200 40.81 11.77 0.50
CA GLN A 200 41.46 12.03 -0.80
C GLN A 200 40.41 12.04 -1.94
N GLY A 201 40.40 13.12 -2.71
CA GLY A 201 39.51 13.30 -3.87
C GLY A 201 38.03 13.53 -3.52
N GLN A 202 37.71 13.73 -2.23
CA GLN A 202 36.34 13.95 -1.78
C GLN A 202 35.98 15.41 -1.67
N LEU A 203 34.70 15.74 -1.95
CA LEU A 203 34.09 16.99 -1.55
C LEU A 203 33.68 16.85 -0.06
N ILE A 204 34.28 17.67 0.82
CA ILE A 204 34.18 17.50 2.27
C ILE A 204 33.26 18.58 2.83
N TYR A 205 32.16 18.17 3.45
CA TYR A 205 31.24 19.04 4.18
C TYR A 205 31.45 18.92 5.69
N CYS A 206 31.47 20.04 6.38
CA CYS A 206 31.39 20.10 7.84
C CYS A 206 30.31 21.11 8.28
N TRP A 207 29.95 21.12 9.58
CA TRP A 207 28.90 22.03 10.05
C TRP A 207 29.34 23.49 10.10
N ASP A 208 30.53 23.78 10.55
CA ASP A 208 31.05 25.14 10.77
C ASP A 208 32.54 25.19 10.38
N VAL A 209 32.82 25.62 9.18
CA VAL A 209 34.18 25.63 8.63
C VAL A 209 35.17 26.47 9.47
N PRO A 210 34.84 27.72 9.91
CA PRO A 210 35.76 28.49 10.76
C PRO A 210 36.13 27.79 12.07
N LYS A 211 35.15 27.20 12.74
CA LYS A 211 35.35 26.42 13.99
C LYS A 211 36.23 25.20 13.72
N THR A 212 35.86 24.42 12.71
CA THR A 212 36.55 23.17 12.34
C THR A 212 38.03 23.45 11.94
N GLN A 213 38.28 24.44 11.10
CA GLN A 213 39.63 24.81 10.67
C GLN A 213 40.47 25.32 11.84
N LYS A 214 39.86 26.02 12.80
CA LYS A 214 40.58 26.44 14.01
C LYS A 214 41.06 25.23 14.81
N ILE A 215 40.18 24.28 15.07
CA ILE A 215 40.51 23.04 15.81
C ILE A 215 41.63 22.27 15.08
N LEU A 216 41.51 22.10 13.77
CA LEU A 216 42.52 21.39 12.96
C LEU A 216 43.91 22.08 13.01
N ARG A 217 43.93 23.41 12.99
CA ARG A 217 45.19 24.18 13.13
C ARG A 217 45.78 24.06 14.54
N ASP A 218 44.95 24.06 15.57
CA ASP A 218 45.39 23.89 16.95
C ASP A 218 46.01 22.49 17.16
N ILE A 219 45.53 21.47 16.45
CA ILE A 219 46.01 20.09 16.55
C ILE A 219 47.23 19.81 15.68
N PHE A 220 47.18 20.18 14.39
CA PHE A 220 48.17 19.78 13.38
C PHE A 220 49.10 20.92 12.93
N GLY A 221 48.87 22.14 13.44
CA GLY A 221 49.61 23.32 13.02
C GLY A 221 49.10 23.93 11.69
N ASN A 222 49.79 25.01 11.24
CA ASN A 222 49.36 25.79 10.05
C ASN A 222 49.76 25.15 8.70
N GLY A 223 50.43 24.01 8.69
CA GLY A 223 50.92 23.36 7.48
C GLY A 223 49.92 22.40 6.81
N ILE A 224 48.74 22.17 7.41
CA ILE A 224 47.74 21.26 6.89
C ILE A 224 46.45 22.03 6.67
N GLU A 225 45.98 22.06 5.43
CA GLU A 225 44.71 22.66 5.06
C GLU A 225 43.77 21.61 4.45
N PHE A 226 42.54 21.61 4.92
CA PHE A 226 41.44 20.81 4.37
C PHE A 226 40.52 21.74 3.58
N ASN A 227 40.18 21.36 2.34
CA ASN A 227 39.20 22.07 1.55
C ASN A 227 37.80 21.68 2.03
N LEU A 228 37.26 22.45 2.97
CA LEU A 228 35.98 22.17 3.64
C LEU A 228 34.87 23.08 3.09
N HIS A 229 33.69 22.49 2.90
CA HIS A 229 32.47 23.20 2.56
C HIS A 229 31.60 23.37 3.81
N ASP A 230 31.04 24.58 3.97
CA ASP A 230 30.25 24.97 5.16
C ASP A 230 28.77 24.67 4.99
N LEU A 231 28.32 23.50 5.49
CA LEU A 231 26.94 23.11 5.41
C LEU A 231 26.02 24.03 6.24
N LYS A 232 26.52 24.57 7.36
CA LYS A 232 25.74 25.51 8.20
C LYS A 232 25.36 26.76 7.42
N LYS A 233 26.28 27.31 6.65
CA LYS A 233 26.05 28.50 5.82
C LYS A 233 25.02 28.19 4.73
N GLU A 234 25.15 27.05 4.06
CA GLU A 234 24.25 26.65 2.97
C GLU A 234 22.84 26.35 3.47
N ILE A 235 22.70 25.54 4.51
CA ILE A 235 21.38 25.16 5.04
C ILE A 235 20.66 26.35 5.71
N SER A 236 21.41 27.29 6.29
CA SER A 236 20.83 28.50 6.93
C SER A 236 20.15 29.42 5.92
N SER A 237 20.57 29.39 4.67
CA SER A 237 19.89 30.13 3.59
C SER A 237 18.51 29.60 3.28
N ILE A 238 18.25 28.32 3.59
CA ILE A 238 16.99 27.61 3.34
C ILE A 238 16.16 27.48 4.62
N ILE A 239 16.82 27.21 5.76
CA ILE A 239 16.21 27.04 7.07
C ILE A 239 16.92 27.94 8.09
N PRO A 240 16.59 29.24 8.15
CA PRO A 240 17.32 30.23 8.98
C PRO A 240 17.40 29.88 10.47
N SER A 241 16.41 29.17 10.99
CA SER A 241 16.34 28.77 12.41
C SER A 241 17.48 27.83 12.85
N LEU A 242 18.18 27.18 11.92
CA LEU A 242 19.30 26.27 12.21
C LEU A 242 20.64 27.00 12.30
N GLY A 243 20.77 28.17 11.69
CA GLY A 243 22.04 28.89 11.53
C GLY A 243 22.73 29.31 12.82
N ASN A 244 21.98 29.54 13.90
CA ASN A 244 22.52 29.97 15.20
C ASN A 244 22.80 28.81 16.16
N LYS A 245 22.70 27.55 15.70
CA LYS A 245 22.85 26.35 16.55
C LYS A 245 24.18 25.65 16.26
N SER A 246 24.76 25.06 17.30
CA SER A 246 25.88 24.12 17.15
C SER A 246 25.38 22.74 16.75
N ILE A 247 26.27 21.88 16.24
CA ILE A 247 25.88 20.51 15.83
C ILE A 247 25.35 19.71 17.02
N GLU A 248 25.94 19.88 18.19
CA GLU A 248 25.55 19.21 19.42
C GLU A 248 24.13 19.62 19.89
N GLN A 249 23.78 20.90 19.68
CA GLN A 249 22.43 21.40 19.96
C GLN A 249 21.38 20.82 18.98
N LEU A 250 21.80 20.48 17.76
CA LEU A 250 20.91 19.94 16.73
C LEU A 250 20.65 18.44 16.89
N GLU A 251 21.51 17.69 17.60
CA GLU A 251 21.33 16.24 17.84
C GLU A 251 20.00 15.90 18.53
N ASN A 252 19.45 16.81 19.31
CA ASN A 252 18.21 16.62 20.05
C ASN A 252 16.96 17.20 19.37
N ILE A 253 17.09 17.70 18.14
CA ILE A 253 15.95 18.28 17.40
C ILE A 253 15.36 17.21 16.46
N SER A 254 14.06 16.98 16.54
CA SER A 254 13.34 15.95 15.78
C SER A 254 13.53 16.04 14.25
N VAL A 255 13.75 17.24 13.73
CA VAL A 255 14.03 17.47 12.29
C VAL A 255 15.36 16.87 11.84
N THR A 256 16.33 16.74 12.76
CA THR A 256 17.67 16.22 12.48
C THR A 256 17.82 14.73 12.73
N ALA A 257 16.82 14.09 13.38
CA ALA A 257 16.77 12.65 13.61
C ALA A 257 16.01 11.87 12.52
N LYS A 258 15.71 12.52 11.41
CA LYS A 258 14.71 12.06 10.43
C LYS A 258 15.15 10.86 9.59
N TYR A 259 16.45 10.68 9.38
CA TYR A 259 17.04 9.69 8.46
C TYR A 259 18.00 8.71 9.15
N CYS A 260 18.09 8.74 10.49
CA CYS A 260 18.89 7.82 11.29
C CYS A 260 18.02 7.11 12.31
N GLU A 261 18.40 5.90 12.69
CA GLU A 261 17.79 5.20 13.81
C GLU A 261 18.02 5.95 15.13
N LEU A 262 17.05 5.85 16.05
CA LEU A 262 17.08 6.57 17.33
C LEU A 262 18.31 6.26 18.20
N ASN A 263 18.94 5.09 17.99
CA ASN A 263 20.10 4.62 18.73
C ASN A 263 21.46 5.09 18.16
N GLU A 264 21.46 5.70 16.97
CA GLU A 264 22.67 6.17 16.26
C GLU A 264 22.90 7.67 16.43
N LYS A 265 22.55 8.25 17.57
CA LYS A 265 22.77 9.69 17.82
C LYS A 265 24.27 10.00 17.89
N SER A 266 24.75 10.73 16.91
CA SER A 266 26.10 11.29 16.85
C SER A 266 26.10 12.57 16.03
N SER A 267 27.13 13.41 16.23
CA SER A 267 27.28 14.65 15.45
C SER A 267 27.39 14.37 13.96
N VAL A 268 28.08 13.30 13.52
CA VAL A 268 28.22 12.97 12.10
C VAL A 268 26.90 12.46 11.51
N ASN A 269 26.10 11.70 12.25
CA ASN A 269 24.76 11.28 11.83
C ASN A 269 23.78 12.45 11.77
N THR A 270 23.91 13.40 12.70
CA THR A 270 23.17 14.67 12.64
C THR A 270 23.54 15.47 11.40
N LEU A 271 24.84 15.55 11.07
CA LEU A 271 25.33 16.19 9.86
C LEU A 271 24.79 15.50 8.60
N TYR A 272 24.71 14.17 8.59
CA TYR A 272 24.08 13.40 7.52
C TYR A 272 22.61 13.77 7.32
N ASN A 273 21.82 13.79 8.37
CA ASN A 273 20.42 14.20 8.30
C ASN A 273 20.24 15.62 7.76
N LEU A 274 21.11 16.53 8.18
CA LEU A 274 21.10 17.91 7.70
C LEU A 274 21.48 17.98 6.22
N TYR A 275 22.48 17.22 5.77
CA TYR A 275 22.88 17.18 4.37
C TYR A 275 21.78 16.62 3.48
N VAL A 276 21.15 15.50 3.86
CA VAL A 276 20.00 14.93 3.11
C VAL A 276 18.85 15.93 3.06
N THR A 277 18.55 16.59 4.19
CA THR A 277 17.51 17.62 4.23
C THR A 277 17.84 18.80 3.30
N TYR A 278 19.08 19.24 3.27
CA TYR A 278 19.57 20.28 2.36
C TYR A 278 19.37 19.88 0.89
N CYS A 279 19.85 18.69 0.50
CA CYS A 279 19.71 18.19 -0.87
C CYS A 279 18.25 18.11 -1.31
N GLN A 280 17.37 17.54 -0.48
CA GLN A 280 15.95 17.43 -0.79
C GLN A 280 15.27 18.80 -0.94
N LYS A 281 15.65 19.78 -0.12
CA LYS A 281 15.11 21.14 -0.24
C LYS A 281 15.59 21.85 -1.53
N ILE A 282 16.84 21.65 -1.91
CA ILE A 282 17.37 22.18 -3.17
C ILE A 282 16.66 21.56 -4.37
N ILE A 283 16.52 20.22 -4.40
CA ILE A 283 15.81 19.51 -5.47
C ILE A 283 14.38 20.05 -5.59
N ALA A 284 13.70 20.18 -4.46
CA ALA A 284 12.33 20.65 -4.38
C ALA A 284 12.18 22.10 -4.93
N ASN A 285 13.09 22.98 -4.55
CA ASN A 285 13.06 24.38 -4.99
C ASN A 285 13.40 24.53 -6.48
N LYS A 286 14.30 23.68 -7.01
CA LYS A 286 14.67 23.69 -8.43
C LYS A 286 13.55 23.16 -9.34
N ASN A 287 12.76 22.21 -8.88
CA ASN A 287 11.69 21.60 -9.68
C ASN A 287 10.38 21.43 -8.87
N PRO A 288 9.62 22.52 -8.67
CA PRO A 288 8.34 22.46 -7.94
C PRO A 288 7.31 21.53 -8.60
N GLN A 289 7.32 21.41 -9.94
CA GLN A 289 6.41 20.54 -10.68
C GLN A 289 6.63 19.07 -10.33
N SER A 290 7.90 18.65 -10.19
CA SER A 290 8.22 17.27 -9.78
C SER A 290 7.63 16.93 -8.41
N GLN A 291 7.57 17.89 -7.49
CA GLN A 291 6.92 17.68 -6.18
C GLN A 291 5.40 17.55 -6.29
N GLU A 292 4.77 18.33 -7.17
CA GLU A 292 3.34 18.19 -7.41
C GLU A 292 3.02 16.82 -8.03
N ASP A 293 3.82 16.40 -9.01
CA ASP A 293 3.70 15.09 -9.62
C ASP A 293 3.88 13.96 -8.59
N GLU A 294 4.87 14.08 -7.71
CA GLU A 294 5.10 13.12 -6.62
C GLU A 294 3.90 13.02 -5.67
N ARG A 295 3.30 14.15 -5.28
CA ARG A 295 2.08 14.14 -4.46
C ARG A 295 0.89 13.49 -5.18
N LYS A 296 0.78 13.66 -6.50
CA LYS A 296 -0.25 13.00 -7.31
C LYS A 296 0.00 11.50 -7.47
N ASP A 297 1.25 11.08 -7.53
CA ASP A 297 1.60 9.66 -7.54
C ASP A 297 1.24 8.99 -6.22
N LEU A 298 1.47 9.67 -5.09
CA LEU A 298 1.05 9.17 -3.76
C LEU A 298 -0.46 8.92 -3.65
N GLN A 299 -1.30 9.61 -4.44
CA GLN A 299 -2.73 9.31 -4.51
C GLN A 299 -2.98 7.91 -5.08
N LEU A 300 -2.23 7.52 -6.11
CA LEU A 300 -2.30 6.19 -6.72
C LEU A 300 -1.72 5.11 -5.81
N VAL A 301 -0.58 5.37 -5.18
CA VAL A 301 0.02 4.46 -4.20
C VAL A 301 -0.93 4.19 -3.03
N ALA A 302 -1.68 5.21 -2.58
CA ALA A 302 -2.67 5.04 -1.53
C ALA A 302 -3.83 4.12 -1.94
N LEU A 303 -4.31 4.24 -3.19
CA LEU A 303 -5.33 3.34 -3.74
C LEU A 303 -4.82 1.91 -3.82
N ALA A 304 -3.62 1.71 -4.32
CA ALA A 304 -2.96 0.41 -4.44
C ALA A 304 -2.81 -0.28 -3.08
N ALA A 305 -2.20 0.40 -2.11
CA ALA A 305 -1.98 -0.16 -0.78
C ALA A 305 -3.29 -0.56 -0.07
N LEU A 306 -4.39 0.15 -0.32
CA LEU A 306 -5.71 -0.20 0.19
C LEU A 306 -6.38 -1.31 -0.61
N ALA A 307 -6.15 -1.39 -1.93
CA ALA A 307 -6.71 -2.42 -2.80
C ALA A 307 -6.15 -3.80 -2.47
N ASP A 308 -4.84 -3.87 -2.25
CA ASP A 308 -4.09 -5.09 -1.92
C ASP A 308 -4.06 -5.40 -0.42
N ILE A 309 -4.84 -4.63 0.36
CA ILE A 309 -4.97 -4.85 1.81
C ILE A 309 -3.59 -4.86 2.50
N MET A 310 -2.68 -3.99 2.05
CA MET A 310 -1.35 -3.87 2.66
C MET A 310 -1.43 -3.43 4.13
N PRO A 311 -0.55 -3.96 5.00
CA PRO A 311 -0.57 -3.61 6.42
C PRO A 311 -0.37 -2.10 6.61
N MET A 312 -1.25 -1.46 7.41
CA MET A 312 -1.29 -0.01 7.62
C MET A 312 -0.23 0.45 8.62
N LYS A 313 1.02 0.03 8.37
CA LYS A 313 2.23 0.27 9.16
C LYS A 313 3.32 0.92 8.31
N ASN A 314 4.37 1.39 8.95
CA ASN A 314 5.58 1.92 8.32
C ASN A 314 5.27 2.80 7.09
N GLU A 315 5.86 2.48 5.93
CA GLU A 315 5.71 3.25 4.69
C GLU A 315 4.27 3.28 4.18
N ASN A 316 3.53 2.18 4.25
CA ASN A 316 2.15 2.12 3.76
C ASN A 316 1.24 3.13 4.49
N ARG A 317 1.39 3.24 5.82
CA ARG A 317 0.66 4.25 6.58
C ARG A 317 1.00 5.67 6.14
N ILE A 318 2.27 5.93 5.85
CA ILE A 318 2.73 7.23 5.35
C ILE A 318 2.16 7.50 3.95
N PHE A 319 2.23 6.52 3.06
CA PHE A 319 1.71 6.62 1.69
C PHE A 319 0.21 6.89 1.67
N VAL A 320 -0.57 6.09 2.39
CA VAL A 320 -2.03 6.24 2.42
C VAL A 320 -2.42 7.58 3.05
N LYS A 321 -1.79 7.96 4.16
CA LYS A 321 -2.05 9.24 4.81
C LYS A 321 -1.75 10.44 3.90
N ASN A 322 -0.60 10.43 3.24
CA ASN A 322 -0.20 11.53 2.36
C ASN A 322 -0.99 11.53 1.05
N GLY A 323 -1.34 10.37 0.49
CA GLY A 323 -2.20 10.27 -0.69
C GLY A 323 -3.60 10.83 -0.44
N ILE A 324 -4.24 10.47 0.67
CA ILE A 324 -5.53 11.03 1.06
C ILE A 324 -5.42 12.55 1.31
N LEU A 325 -4.36 12.99 1.99
CA LEU A 325 -4.13 14.40 2.26
C LEU A 325 -3.93 15.20 0.96
N SER A 326 -3.20 14.65 -0.01
CA SER A 326 -3.00 15.24 -1.33
C SER A 326 -4.32 15.34 -2.10
N MET A 327 -5.16 14.30 -2.10
CA MET A 327 -6.49 14.35 -2.72
C MET A 327 -7.36 15.47 -2.13
N LYS A 328 -7.29 15.69 -0.82
CA LYS A 328 -8.07 16.73 -0.13
C LYS A 328 -7.55 18.14 -0.36
N LYS A 329 -6.23 18.35 -0.32
CA LYS A 329 -5.60 19.68 -0.32
C LYS A 329 -5.13 20.16 -1.70
N ASP A 330 -4.54 19.24 -2.48
CA ASP A 330 -3.92 19.57 -3.77
C ASP A 330 -4.83 19.24 -4.96
N LEU A 331 -6.06 18.82 -4.71
CA LEU A 331 -7.03 18.26 -5.63
C LEU A 331 -6.65 16.85 -6.13
N PRO A 332 -7.62 15.99 -6.38
CA PRO A 332 -7.39 14.68 -6.97
C PRO A 332 -6.77 14.78 -8.38
N ARG A 333 -6.09 13.73 -8.82
CA ARG A 333 -5.74 13.57 -10.24
C ARG A 333 -7.00 13.74 -11.09
N PRO A 334 -6.90 14.31 -12.30
CA PRO A 334 -8.08 14.64 -13.10
C PRO A 334 -9.03 13.46 -13.32
N GLY A 335 -8.50 12.25 -13.59
CA GLY A 335 -9.33 11.05 -13.73
C GLY A 335 -10.02 10.62 -12.44
N LEU A 336 -9.33 10.74 -11.29
CA LEU A 336 -9.95 10.47 -9.98
C LEU A 336 -11.01 11.51 -9.62
N ALA A 337 -10.80 12.78 -9.96
CA ALA A 337 -11.78 13.84 -9.74
C ALA A 337 -13.11 13.56 -10.47
N GLU A 338 -13.03 13.12 -11.73
CA GLU A 338 -14.23 12.74 -12.51
C GLU A 338 -14.94 11.54 -11.89
N LEU A 339 -14.17 10.52 -11.47
CA LEU A 339 -14.75 9.35 -10.81
C LEU A 339 -15.41 9.72 -9.47
N PHE A 340 -14.78 10.60 -8.67
CA PHE A 340 -15.35 11.08 -7.40
C PHE A 340 -16.64 11.85 -7.63
N ASN A 341 -16.68 12.72 -8.63
CA ASN A 341 -17.90 13.44 -9.03
C ASN A 341 -19.02 12.46 -9.41
N ARG A 342 -18.70 11.43 -10.20
CA ARG A 342 -19.69 10.43 -10.63
C ARG A 342 -20.19 9.57 -9.46
N LEU A 343 -19.31 9.20 -8.53
CA LEU A 343 -19.63 8.47 -7.30
C LEU A 343 -20.26 9.35 -6.21
N LYS A 344 -20.33 10.67 -6.43
CA LYS A 344 -20.83 11.67 -5.46
C LYS A 344 -20.04 11.68 -4.15
N ILE A 345 -18.73 11.49 -4.23
CA ILE A 345 -17.83 11.52 -3.08
C ILE A 345 -17.52 12.97 -2.73
N ASN A 346 -17.76 13.33 -1.48
CA ASN A 346 -17.33 14.61 -0.92
C ASN A 346 -15.88 14.48 -0.43
N LEU A 347 -14.99 15.37 -0.89
CA LEU A 347 -13.57 15.33 -0.52
C LEU A 347 -13.33 15.53 0.99
N ASP A 348 -14.20 16.26 1.68
CA ASP A 348 -14.09 16.44 3.13
C ASP A 348 -14.30 15.12 3.90
N GLU A 349 -15.08 14.21 3.33
CA GLU A 349 -15.41 12.89 3.89
C GLU A 349 -14.39 11.80 3.49
N LEU A 350 -13.48 12.12 2.56
CA LEU A 350 -12.56 11.15 1.99
C LEU A 350 -11.63 10.59 3.09
N ASN A 351 -11.62 9.28 3.22
CA ASN A 351 -10.75 8.53 4.13
C ASN A 351 -10.46 7.14 3.53
N SER A 352 -9.69 6.32 4.22
CA SER A 352 -9.35 4.96 3.74
C SER A 352 -10.58 4.09 3.50
N THR A 353 -11.61 4.22 4.34
CA THR A 353 -12.87 3.46 4.20
C THR A 353 -13.62 3.84 2.93
N VAL A 354 -13.77 5.15 2.63
CA VAL A 354 -14.41 5.62 1.40
C VAL A 354 -13.65 5.14 0.16
N LEU A 355 -12.31 5.20 0.17
CA LEU A 355 -11.50 4.70 -0.93
C LEU A 355 -11.69 3.19 -1.12
N SER A 356 -11.61 2.39 -0.05
CA SER A 356 -11.71 0.93 -0.10
C SER A 356 -13.10 0.43 -0.51
N TRP A 357 -14.17 1.11 -0.12
CA TRP A 357 -15.54 0.63 -0.34
C TRP A 357 -16.26 1.25 -1.53
N GLN A 358 -15.80 2.40 -2.04
CA GLN A 358 -16.46 3.09 -3.16
C GLN A 358 -15.57 3.24 -4.38
N VAL A 359 -14.33 3.73 -4.23
CA VAL A 359 -13.45 4.07 -5.36
C VAL A 359 -12.77 2.83 -5.93
N ILE A 360 -12.08 2.06 -5.09
CA ILE A 360 -11.35 0.85 -5.50
C ILE A 360 -12.28 -0.17 -6.16
N PRO A 361 -13.47 -0.50 -5.59
CA PRO A 361 -14.38 -1.41 -6.27
C PRO A 361 -14.90 -0.92 -7.62
N ALA A 362 -14.99 0.39 -7.84
CA ALA A 362 -15.38 0.95 -9.12
C ALA A 362 -14.26 0.77 -10.17
N LEU A 363 -13.01 1.09 -9.83
CA LEU A 363 -11.85 0.88 -10.71
C LEU A 363 -11.65 -0.61 -11.03
N ASN A 364 -11.74 -1.49 -10.02
CA ASN A 364 -11.62 -2.94 -10.19
C ASN A 364 -12.76 -3.57 -11.01
N ALA A 365 -13.92 -2.91 -11.12
CA ALA A 365 -15.05 -3.45 -11.88
C ALA A 365 -14.70 -3.60 -13.37
N ALA A 366 -13.95 -2.68 -13.92
CA ALA A 366 -13.50 -2.75 -15.32
C ALA A 366 -12.60 -3.97 -15.57
N GLY A 367 -11.62 -4.24 -14.71
CA GLY A 367 -10.74 -5.42 -14.80
C GLY A 367 -11.53 -6.73 -14.66
N ARG A 368 -12.43 -6.82 -13.68
CA ARG A 368 -13.29 -8.01 -13.49
C ARG A 368 -14.19 -8.33 -14.68
N LEU A 369 -14.53 -7.33 -15.49
CA LEU A 369 -15.31 -7.48 -16.71
C LEU A 369 -14.45 -7.47 -17.99
N GLY A 370 -13.12 -7.69 -17.86
CA GLY A 370 -12.18 -7.81 -18.97
C GLY A 370 -11.88 -6.49 -19.69
N LYS A 371 -12.06 -5.35 -19.03
CA LYS A 371 -11.90 -3.99 -19.59
C LYS A 371 -10.96 -3.12 -18.76
N SER A 372 -9.93 -3.70 -18.15
CA SER A 372 -8.96 -3.01 -17.28
C SER A 372 -8.35 -1.75 -17.89
N ASN A 373 -8.14 -1.77 -19.21
CA ASN A 373 -7.65 -0.62 -19.98
C ASN A 373 -8.45 0.67 -19.74
N LEU A 374 -9.78 0.58 -19.52
CA LEU A 374 -10.62 1.76 -19.29
C LEU A 374 -10.25 2.50 -18.00
N SER A 375 -9.94 1.76 -16.93
CA SER A 375 -9.51 2.35 -15.66
C SER A 375 -8.14 3.03 -15.79
N LEU A 376 -7.20 2.41 -16.51
CA LEU A 376 -5.91 3.03 -16.79
C LEU A 376 -6.06 4.28 -17.68
N GLN A 377 -6.85 4.21 -18.75
CA GLN A 377 -7.14 5.35 -19.61
C GLN A 377 -7.76 6.51 -18.83
N LEU A 378 -8.69 6.24 -17.91
CA LEU A 378 -9.26 7.29 -17.04
C LEU A 378 -8.18 8.01 -16.24
N LEU A 379 -7.21 7.28 -15.70
CA LEU A 379 -6.12 7.86 -14.90
C LEU A 379 -5.12 8.66 -15.75
N LEU A 380 -4.93 8.30 -17.03
CA LEU A 380 -3.95 8.88 -17.94
C LEU A 380 -4.51 9.99 -18.84
N SER A 381 -5.81 9.97 -19.15
CA SER A 381 -6.40 10.90 -20.12
C SER A 381 -6.26 12.36 -19.70
N GLN A 382 -5.83 13.20 -20.65
CA GLN A 382 -5.74 14.65 -20.49
C GLN A 382 -6.99 15.37 -21.02
N ASP A 383 -7.83 14.70 -21.84
CA ASP A 383 -9.06 15.27 -22.37
C ASP A 383 -10.22 15.19 -21.36
N PRO A 384 -10.80 16.32 -20.93
CA PRO A 384 -11.93 16.33 -20.00
C PRO A 384 -13.15 15.55 -20.48
N LYS A 385 -13.46 15.57 -21.78
CA LYS A 385 -14.61 14.85 -22.34
C LYS A 385 -14.41 13.35 -22.32
N GLU A 386 -13.21 12.92 -22.66
CA GLU A 386 -12.84 11.50 -22.58
C GLU A 386 -12.90 11.01 -21.13
N ARG A 387 -12.37 11.77 -20.16
CA ARG A 387 -12.44 11.43 -18.74
C ARG A 387 -13.88 11.28 -18.25
N GLU A 388 -14.77 12.21 -18.62
CA GLU A 388 -16.18 12.14 -18.25
C GLU A 388 -16.84 10.87 -18.81
N GLN A 389 -16.57 10.52 -20.06
CA GLN A 389 -17.10 9.31 -20.70
C GLN A 389 -16.55 8.04 -20.02
N LEU A 390 -15.25 7.99 -19.74
CA LEU A 390 -14.61 6.87 -19.07
C LEU A 390 -15.15 6.70 -17.63
N ALA A 391 -15.29 7.78 -16.86
CA ALA A 391 -15.85 7.74 -15.52
C ALA A 391 -17.31 7.23 -15.51
N ASN A 392 -18.13 7.66 -16.48
CA ASN A 392 -19.49 7.13 -16.65
C ASN A 392 -19.48 5.64 -16.98
N THR A 393 -18.63 5.21 -17.91
CA THR A 393 -18.51 3.79 -18.28
C THR A 393 -18.07 2.93 -17.11
N ILE A 394 -17.08 3.37 -16.34
CA ILE A 394 -16.59 2.65 -15.15
C ILE A 394 -17.68 2.57 -14.08
N PHE A 395 -18.44 3.63 -13.88
CA PHE A 395 -19.58 3.60 -12.96
C PHE A 395 -20.63 2.56 -13.39
N ASP A 396 -20.99 2.53 -14.67
CA ASP A 396 -21.96 1.59 -15.22
C ASP A 396 -21.46 0.13 -15.10
N LEU A 397 -20.17 -0.12 -15.38
CA LEU A 397 -19.54 -1.43 -15.17
C LEU A 397 -19.56 -1.85 -13.69
N ASN A 398 -19.41 -0.90 -12.77
CA ASN A 398 -19.50 -1.21 -11.33
C ASN A 398 -20.94 -1.58 -10.92
N GLU A 399 -21.95 -0.93 -11.46
CA GLU A 399 -23.35 -1.33 -11.23
C GLU A 399 -23.65 -2.69 -11.89
N GLU A 400 -23.15 -2.95 -13.10
CA GLU A 400 -23.24 -4.26 -13.76
C GLU A 400 -22.61 -5.36 -12.88
N ARG A 401 -21.38 -5.16 -12.40
CA ARG A 401 -20.71 -6.07 -11.47
C ARG A 401 -21.56 -6.37 -10.22
N LYS A 402 -22.14 -5.33 -9.60
CA LYS A 402 -23.02 -5.51 -8.42
C LYS A 402 -24.24 -6.37 -8.75
N ASN A 403 -24.84 -6.14 -9.91
CA ASN A 403 -26.00 -6.90 -10.39
C ASN A 403 -25.63 -8.37 -10.67
N LEU A 404 -24.49 -8.62 -11.34
CA LEU A 404 -23.99 -9.97 -11.59
C LEU A 404 -23.74 -10.74 -10.29
N VAL A 405 -23.09 -10.11 -9.30
CA VAL A 405 -22.88 -10.74 -7.97
C VAL A 405 -24.21 -11.04 -7.29
N SER A 406 -25.18 -10.11 -7.34
CA SER A 406 -26.48 -10.32 -6.70
C SER A 406 -27.27 -11.44 -7.37
N GLN A 407 -27.30 -11.48 -8.69
CA GLN A 407 -27.98 -12.51 -9.47
C GLN A 407 -27.36 -13.90 -9.23
N ALA A 408 -26.02 -14.00 -9.37
CA ALA A 408 -25.29 -15.24 -9.13
C ALA A 408 -25.53 -15.75 -7.69
N TYR A 409 -25.43 -14.87 -6.69
CA TYR A 409 -25.65 -15.23 -5.30
C TYR A 409 -27.09 -15.74 -5.06
N CYS A 410 -28.11 -15.07 -5.61
CA CYS A 410 -29.49 -15.52 -5.49
C CYS A 410 -29.71 -16.90 -6.16
N ALA A 411 -29.09 -17.12 -7.32
CA ALA A 411 -29.21 -18.39 -8.05
C ALA A 411 -28.63 -19.57 -7.26
N VAL A 412 -27.52 -19.36 -6.56
CA VAL A 412 -26.82 -20.45 -5.85
C VAL A 412 -27.25 -20.66 -4.38
N GLN A 413 -28.12 -19.85 -3.83
CA GLN A 413 -28.47 -19.92 -2.40
C GLN A 413 -28.96 -21.31 -1.94
N GLU A 414 -29.83 -21.95 -2.73
CA GLU A 414 -30.39 -23.29 -2.38
C GLU A 414 -29.31 -24.38 -2.53
N SER A 415 -28.56 -24.35 -3.62
CA SER A 415 -27.45 -25.28 -3.84
C SER A 415 -26.31 -25.09 -2.82
N ALA A 416 -26.11 -23.87 -2.35
CA ALA A 416 -25.15 -23.55 -1.29
C ALA A 416 -25.50 -24.21 0.04
N LYS A 417 -26.77 -24.12 0.47
CA LYS A 417 -27.26 -24.79 1.69
C LYS A 417 -27.09 -26.31 1.60
N LYS A 418 -27.43 -26.88 0.44
CA LYS A 418 -27.27 -28.32 0.20
C LYS A 418 -25.79 -28.73 0.23
N SER A 419 -24.94 -27.99 -0.50
CA SER A 419 -23.50 -28.22 -0.54
C SER A 419 -22.85 -28.11 0.85
N PHE A 420 -23.23 -27.12 1.65
CA PHE A 420 -22.77 -26.96 3.03
C PHE A 420 -23.02 -28.20 3.87
N THR A 421 -24.24 -28.73 3.79
CA THR A 421 -24.62 -29.97 4.52
C THR A 421 -23.88 -31.21 3.98
N GLU A 422 -23.77 -31.37 2.66
CA GLU A 422 -23.08 -32.49 2.03
C GLU A 422 -21.57 -32.50 2.30
N ASN A 423 -20.98 -31.32 2.52
CA ASN A 423 -19.58 -31.13 2.86
C ASN A 423 -19.34 -31.04 4.38
N GLN A 424 -20.12 -31.75 5.17
CA GLN A 424 -19.98 -31.90 6.64
C GLN A 424 -20.00 -30.55 7.40
N ASN A 425 -20.64 -29.52 6.86
CA ASN A 425 -20.64 -28.14 7.36
C ASN A 425 -19.25 -27.51 7.45
N LYS A 426 -18.31 -27.98 6.61
CA LYS A 426 -16.90 -27.50 6.60
C LYS A 426 -16.56 -26.64 5.37
N LEU A 427 -17.32 -26.74 4.28
CA LEU A 427 -17.08 -26.01 3.03
C LEU A 427 -18.40 -25.76 2.31
N CYS A 428 -18.52 -24.58 1.68
CA CYS A 428 -19.58 -24.27 0.75
C CYS A 428 -19.02 -24.26 -0.69
N LEU A 429 -19.44 -25.22 -1.54
CA LEU A 429 -19.01 -25.32 -2.94
C LEU A 429 -20.22 -25.13 -3.85
N CYS A 430 -20.16 -24.10 -4.72
CA CYS A 430 -21.23 -23.79 -5.66
C CYS A 430 -20.69 -23.65 -7.08
N TYR A 431 -21.49 -24.05 -8.04
CA TYR A 431 -21.25 -23.87 -9.47
C TYR A 431 -22.58 -23.60 -10.17
N ASP A 432 -22.59 -22.67 -11.10
CA ASP A 432 -23.78 -22.32 -11.88
C ASP A 432 -23.39 -21.54 -13.15
N GLU A 433 -24.18 -21.67 -14.22
CA GLU A 433 -24.01 -20.92 -15.46
C GLU A 433 -24.21 -19.40 -15.27
N CYS A 434 -24.96 -18.99 -14.25
CA CYS A 434 -25.17 -17.58 -13.89
C CYS A 434 -23.95 -16.93 -13.22
N ILE A 435 -22.95 -17.71 -12.81
CA ILE A 435 -21.74 -17.16 -12.20
C ILE A 435 -20.79 -16.72 -13.32
N ASN A 436 -20.64 -15.41 -13.48
CA ASN A 436 -19.62 -14.87 -14.39
C ASN A 436 -18.21 -15.07 -13.81
N LYS A 437 -17.23 -15.44 -14.65
CA LYS A 437 -15.84 -15.71 -14.23
C LYS A 437 -15.21 -14.54 -13.45
N GLY A 438 -15.50 -13.30 -13.82
CA GLY A 438 -14.95 -12.10 -13.17
C GLY A 438 -15.50 -11.82 -11.78
N VAL A 439 -16.58 -12.51 -11.36
CA VAL A 439 -17.19 -12.30 -10.04
C VAL A 439 -17.16 -13.54 -9.13
N THR A 440 -16.54 -14.64 -9.56
CA THR A 440 -16.43 -15.88 -8.77
C THR A 440 -15.91 -15.61 -7.35
N GLY A 441 -14.82 -14.83 -7.23
CA GLY A 441 -14.24 -14.48 -5.94
C GLY A 441 -15.15 -13.63 -5.04
N LEU A 442 -16.01 -12.78 -5.62
CA LEU A 442 -16.99 -12.00 -4.86
C LEU A 442 -18.15 -12.85 -4.37
N VAL A 443 -18.60 -13.79 -5.19
CA VAL A 443 -19.63 -14.77 -4.82
C VAL A 443 -19.11 -15.70 -3.72
N ALA A 444 -17.90 -16.26 -3.88
CA ALA A 444 -17.24 -17.07 -2.86
C ALA A 444 -17.10 -16.33 -1.52
N ASN A 445 -16.68 -15.06 -1.56
CA ASN A 445 -16.55 -14.25 -0.35
C ASN A 445 -17.90 -14.06 0.37
N LYS A 446 -18.96 -13.81 -0.38
CA LYS A 446 -20.30 -13.65 0.19
C LYS A 446 -20.83 -14.95 0.80
N LEU A 447 -20.60 -16.09 0.13
CA LEU A 447 -20.94 -17.41 0.67
C LEU A 447 -20.15 -17.73 1.94
N MET A 448 -18.84 -17.44 1.95
CA MET A 448 -18.00 -17.61 3.13
C MET A 448 -18.51 -16.81 4.33
N GLN A 449 -18.92 -15.55 4.11
CA GLN A 449 -19.44 -14.70 5.18
C GLN A 449 -20.77 -15.22 5.73
N ASP A 450 -21.68 -15.68 4.86
CA ASP A 450 -23.02 -16.13 5.27
C ASP A 450 -23.01 -17.48 5.98
N PHE A 451 -22.14 -18.41 5.55
CA PHE A 451 -22.03 -19.76 6.13
C PHE A 451 -20.94 -19.87 7.20
N ASN A 452 -20.06 -18.85 7.33
CA ASN A 452 -18.89 -18.85 8.21
C ASN A 452 -18.00 -20.10 8.04
N VAL A 453 -17.80 -20.52 6.80
CA VAL A 453 -16.89 -21.61 6.39
C VAL A 453 -16.21 -21.24 5.08
N PRO A 454 -15.06 -21.85 4.73
CA PRO A 454 -14.46 -21.70 3.41
C PRO A 454 -15.49 -21.88 2.30
N ALA A 455 -15.38 -21.09 1.23
CA ALA A 455 -16.32 -21.18 0.12
C ALA A 455 -15.63 -21.18 -1.23
N ILE A 456 -16.14 -21.98 -2.15
CA ILE A 456 -15.71 -22.11 -3.54
C ILE A 456 -16.89 -21.74 -4.44
N ALA A 457 -16.66 -20.83 -5.39
CA ALA A 457 -17.61 -20.54 -6.46
C ALA A 457 -16.96 -20.80 -7.81
N ILE A 458 -17.64 -21.54 -8.68
CA ILE A 458 -17.14 -21.99 -9.98
C ILE A 458 -18.04 -21.47 -11.08
N SER A 459 -17.44 -20.88 -12.11
CA SER A 459 -18.05 -20.46 -13.37
C SER A 459 -17.71 -21.44 -14.48
N PHE A 460 -18.60 -21.59 -15.43
CA PHE A 460 -18.36 -22.33 -16.67
C PHE A 460 -17.93 -21.39 -17.79
N CYS A 461 -16.83 -21.71 -18.47
CA CYS A 461 -16.33 -20.96 -19.59
C CYS A 461 -16.22 -21.86 -20.81
N ASP A 462 -16.95 -21.50 -21.87
CA ASP A 462 -16.90 -22.16 -23.18
C ASP A 462 -16.73 -21.08 -24.26
N ASP A 463 -15.61 -21.12 -24.97
CA ASP A 463 -15.28 -20.23 -26.08
C ASP A 463 -15.70 -20.83 -27.45
N GLY A 464 -16.26 -22.02 -27.44
CA GLY A 464 -16.67 -22.75 -28.64
C GLY A 464 -15.51 -23.22 -29.53
N LYS A 465 -14.27 -23.02 -29.12
CA LYS A 465 -13.04 -23.38 -29.87
C LYS A 465 -12.18 -24.41 -29.16
N SER A 466 -12.20 -24.39 -27.83
CA SER A 466 -11.44 -25.28 -26.95
C SER A 466 -12.38 -26.16 -26.10
N GLU A 467 -11.81 -27.11 -25.35
CA GLU A 467 -12.60 -27.87 -24.39
C GLU A 467 -13.11 -26.95 -23.27
N PRO A 468 -14.42 -26.99 -22.92
CA PRO A 468 -14.99 -26.15 -21.88
C PRO A 468 -14.23 -26.27 -20.54
N ILE A 469 -13.98 -25.16 -19.87
CA ILE A 469 -13.26 -25.11 -18.60
C ILE A 469 -14.15 -24.55 -17.47
N CYS A 470 -13.85 -25.00 -16.27
CA CYS A 470 -14.32 -24.42 -15.03
C CYS A 470 -13.30 -23.41 -14.51
N VAL A 471 -13.72 -22.20 -14.15
CA VAL A 471 -12.91 -21.19 -13.47
C VAL A 471 -13.47 -21.00 -12.08
N GLY A 472 -12.69 -21.29 -11.05
CA GLY A 472 -13.10 -21.23 -9.66
C GLY A 472 -12.31 -20.26 -8.83
N SER A 473 -12.94 -19.74 -7.79
CA SER A 473 -12.28 -18.97 -6.73
C SER A 473 -12.63 -19.56 -5.38
N ILE A 474 -11.63 -19.65 -4.50
CA ILE A 474 -11.79 -20.04 -3.11
C ILE A 474 -11.55 -18.83 -2.20
N ARG A 475 -12.35 -18.72 -1.14
CA ARG A 475 -12.16 -17.80 -0.02
C ARG A 475 -12.19 -18.59 1.25
N THR A 476 -11.31 -18.29 2.20
CA THR A 476 -11.10 -19.12 3.37
C THR A 476 -11.26 -18.36 4.68
N CYS A 477 -11.63 -19.10 5.70
CA CYS A 477 -11.74 -18.64 7.09
C CYS A 477 -11.48 -19.83 8.04
N ARG A 478 -11.48 -19.59 9.34
CA ARG A 478 -11.41 -20.62 10.38
C ARG A 478 -10.21 -21.56 10.23
N GLY A 479 -9.04 -20.99 9.85
CA GLY A 479 -7.79 -21.75 9.74
C GLY A 479 -7.66 -22.67 8.51
N PHE A 480 -8.62 -22.62 7.57
CA PHE A 480 -8.46 -23.31 6.29
C PHE A 480 -7.47 -22.53 5.41
N ILE A 481 -6.50 -23.23 4.84
CA ILE A 481 -5.42 -22.64 4.03
C ILE A 481 -5.65 -23.00 2.56
N ALA A 482 -5.91 -22.00 1.70
CA ALA A 482 -6.20 -22.22 0.29
C ALA A 482 -5.00 -22.76 -0.48
N THR A 483 -3.79 -22.39 -0.14
CA THR A 483 -2.56 -22.87 -0.79
C THR A 483 -2.40 -24.37 -0.59
N ASN A 484 -2.65 -24.91 0.62
CA ASN A 484 -2.61 -26.35 0.87
C ASN A 484 -3.66 -27.11 0.03
N PHE A 485 -4.87 -26.53 -0.11
CA PHE A 485 -5.91 -27.09 -0.97
C PHE A 485 -5.46 -27.12 -2.44
N LEU A 486 -4.84 -26.06 -2.93
CA LEU A 486 -4.36 -26.01 -4.31
C LEU A 486 -3.21 -26.99 -4.55
N GLU A 487 -2.30 -27.15 -3.60
CA GLU A 487 -1.17 -28.10 -3.70
C GLU A 487 -1.66 -29.55 -3.79
N GLU A 488 -2.66 -29.93 -2.97
CA GLU A 488 -3.26 -31.29 -3.01
C GLU A 488 -3.91 -31.60 -4.35
N PHE A 489 -4.43 -30.57 -5.02
CA PHE A 489 -5.10 -30.68 -6.32
C PHE A 489 -4.22 -30.24 -7.50
N GLY A 490 -2.93 -29.99 -7.31
CA GLY A 490 -2.05 -29.38 -8.31
C GLY A 490 -2.16 -29.97 -9.71
N ASP A 491 -2.01 -31.29 -9.85
CA ASP A 491 -2.11 -32.03 -11.14
C ASP A 491 -3.52 -32.01 -11.77
N PHE A 492 -4.52 -31.54 -11.02
CA PHE A 492 -5.89 -31.45 -11.49
C PHE A 492 -6.15 -30.19 -12.29
N PHE A 493 -5.44 -29.12 -11.93
CA PHE A 493 -5.65 -27.79 -12.48
C PHE A 493 -4.89 -27.56 -13.80
N ILE A 494 -5.47 -26.71 -14.64
CA ILE A 494 -4.78 -26.14 -15.80
C ILE A 494 -3.89 -24.99 -15.31
N ASN A 495 -4.51 -24.09 -14.50
CA ASN A 495 -3.83 -22.98 -13.84
C ASN A 495 -4.37 -22.87 -12.41
N HIS A 496 -3.52 -22.48 -11.48
CA HIS A 496 -3.91 -22.16 -10.12
C HIS A 496 -2.91 -21.21 -9.48
N GLY A 497 -3.38 -20.44 -8.48
CA GLY A 497 -2.54 -19.52 -7.74
C GLY A 497 -3.33 -18.70 -6.72
N GLY A 498 -2.60 -18.05 -5.83
CA GLY A 498 -3.20 -17.20 -4.79
C GLY A 498 -2.44 -17.29 -3.47
N HIS A 499 -3.13 -16.87 -2.42
CA HIS A 499 -2.63 -16.80 -1.05
C HIS A 499 -3.49 -17.68 -0.12
N ASP A 500 -3.05 -17.84 1.12
CA ASP A 500 -3.72 -18.70 2.12
C ASP A 500 -5.19 -18.37 2.36
N CYS A 501 -5.58 -17.10 2.21
CA CYS A 501 -6.96 -16.66 2.42
C CYS A 501 -7.82 -16.59 1.15
N ALA A 502 -7.18 -16.55 -0.03
CA ALA A 502 -7.88 -16.33 -1.29
C ALA A 502 -7.08 -16.87 -2.46
N ALA A 503 -7.69 -17.73 -3.28
CA ALA A 503 -7.01 -18.32 -4.42
C ALA A 503 -7.98 -18.53 -5.59
N GLY A 504 -7.40 -18.70 -6.79
CA GLY A 504 -8.09 -19.00 -8.02
C GLY A 504 -7.54 -20.26 -8.68
N PHE A 505 -8.38 -20.93 -9.48
CA PHE A 505 -7.96 -22.12 -10.23
C PHE A 505 -8.83 -22.33 -11.47
N SER A 506 -8.33 -23.11 -12.41
CA SER A 506 -9.09 -23.55 -13.57
C SER A 506 -8.82 -25.01 -13.88
N PHE A 507 -9.83 -25.72 -14.42
CA PHE A 507 -9.73 -27.11 -14.84
C PHE A 507 -10.76 -27.44 -15.91
N HIS A 508 -10.56 -28.53 -16.66
CA HIS A 508 -11.50 -28.98 -17.68
C HIS A 508 -12.85 -29.37 -17.10
N GLN A 509 -13.95 -28.88 -17.67
CA GLN A 509 -15.31 -29.05 -17.13
C GLN A 509 -15.68 -30.55 -16.92
N ARG A 510 -15.20 -31.45 -17.77
CA ARG A 510 -15.42 -32.92 -17.62
C ARG A 510 -14.92 -33.47 -16.29
N LYS A 511 -13.95 -32.80 -15.64
CA LYS A 511 -13.39 -33.21 -14.34
C LYS A 511 -14.22 -32.73 -13.15
N LEU A 512 -15.27 -31.91 -13.34
CA LEU A 512 -16.06 -31.33 -12.25
C LEU A 512 -16.65 -32.40 -11.27
N PRO A 513 -17.22 -33.52 -11.74
CA PRO A 513 -17.72 -34.54 -10.81
C PRO A 513 -16.61 -35.11 -9.92
N LEU A 514 -15.44 -35.39 -10.50
CA LEU A 514 -14.27 -35.90 -9.79
C LEU A 514 -13.69 -34.84 -8.82
N PHE A 515 -13.72 -33.56 -9.19
CA PHE A 515 -13.31 -32.46 -8.31
C PHE A 515 -14.19 -32.41 -7.05
N ILE A 516 -15.50 -32.53 -7.21
CA ILE A 516 -16.45 -32.55 -6.09
C ILE A 516 -16.18 -33.75 -5.17
N GLU A 517 -15.95 -34.93 -5.73
CA GLU A 517 -15.67 -36.15 -4.96
C GLU A 517 -14.37 -36.03 -4.16
N LYS A 518 -13.30 -35.65 -4.81
CA LYS A 518 -11.99 -35.43 -4.15
C LYS A 518 -12.04 -34.32 -3.09
N THR A 519 -12.83 -33.26 -3.32
CA THR A 519 -13.03 -32.21 -2.32
C THR A 519 -13.70 -32.78 -1.08
N LYS A 520 -14.71 -33.69 -1.21
CA LYS A 520 -15.34 -34.35 -0.07
C LYS A 520 -14.35 -35.24 0.69
N GLU A 521 -13.48 -35.95 -0.02
CA GLU A 521 -12.41 -36.77 0.59
C GLU A 521 -11.43 -35.92 1.37
N PHE A 522 -10.93 -34.82 0.77
CA PHE A 522 -10.02 -33.88 1.41
C PHE A 522 -10.59 -33.32 2.71
N LEU A 523 -11.89 -33.01 2.75
CA LEU A 523 -12.55 -32.46 3.92
C LEU A 523 -12.64 -33.44 5.12
N ASN A 524 -12.42 -34.74 4.92
CA ASN A 524 -12.43 -35.71 6.02
C ASN A 524 -11.30 -35.40 7.03
N ASP A 525 -10.15 -34.96 6.54
CA ASP A 525 -8.96 -34.67 7.35
C ASP A 525 -8.90 -33.21 7.84
N ILE A 526 -9.80 -32.36 7.35
CA ILE A 526 -9.84 -30.95 7.72
C ILE A 526 -10.60 -30.73 9.03
N GLN A 527 -9.99 -30.03 9.97
CA GLN A 527 -10.62 -29.49 11.15
C GLN A 527 -10.61 -27.97 11.07
N LEU A 528 -11.78 -27.37 10.94
CA LEU A 528 -11.91 -25.93 11.04
C LEU A 528 -11.73 -25.50 12.50
N VAL A 529 -10.98 -24.43 12.70
CA VAL A 529 -10.85 -23.84 14.02
C VAL A 529 -12.22 -23.39 14.49
N ASP A 530 -12.64 -23.88 15.67
CA ASP A 530 -13.87 -23.41 16.30
C ASP A 530 -13.61 -21.96 16.73
N GLU A 531 -14.18 -21.03 15.99
CA GLU A 531 -14.32 -19.67 16.49
C GLU A 531 -15.36 -19.74 17.63
N GLY A 532 -14.91 -20.18 18.81
CA GLY A 532 -15.67 -20.00 20.05
C GLY A 532 -16.16 -18.56 20.07
N LYS A 533 -17.13 -18.20 20.93
CA LYS A 533 -17.67 -16.83 21.03
C LYS A 533 -16.57 -15.82 20.71
N GLN A 534 -16.65 -15.17 19.54
CA GLN A 534 -15.60 -14.25 19.07
C GLN A 534 -15.33 -13.26 20.19
N ALA A 535 -14.16 -13.39 20.82
CA ALA A 535 -13.73 -12.42 21.79
C ALA A 535 -13.43 -11.12 21.02
N VAL A 536 -14.23 -10.11 21.26
CA VAL A 536 -13.97 -8.78 20.70
C VAL A 536 -12.85 -8.14 21.53
N SER A 537 -11.73 -7.83 20.91
CA SER A 537 -10.69 -7.03 21.55
C SER A 537 -11.21 -5.62 21.80
N ILE A 538 -11.10 -5.16 23.02
CA ILE A 538 -11.46 -3.81 23.45
C ILE A 538 -10.17 -3.01 23.60
N ASP A 539 -10.04 -1.93 22.83
CA ASP A 539 -8.85 -1.08 22.87
C ASP A 539 -8.84 -0.18 24.11
N ALA A 540 -10.03 0.33 24.50
CA ALA A 540 -10.15 1.13 25.72
C ALA A 540 -11.57 1.07 26.30
N GLN A 541 -11.62 1.09 27.66
CA GLN A 541 -12.85 1.44 28.38
C GLN A 541 -12.95 2.95 28.47
N LEU A 542 -14.07 3.50 28.00
CA LEU A 542 -14.36 4.93 28.01
C LEU A 542 -15.57 5.20 28.91
N PRO A 543 -15.38 5.78 30.10
CA PRO A 543 -16.51 6.16 30.96
C PRO A 543 -17.43 7.17 30.29
N VAL A 544 -18.72 7.19 30.68
CA VAL A 544 -19.75 8.05 30.08
C VAL A 544 -19.37 9.53 30.06
N ASN A 545 -18.70 10.03 31.14
CA ASN A 545 -18.24 11.41 31.24
C ASN A 545 -17.09 11.77 30.31
N GLU A 546 -16.31 10.77 29.85
CA GLU A 546 -15.20 10.94 28.91
C GLU A 546 -15.61 10.81 27.44
N LEU A 547 -16.86 10.40 27.18
CA LEU A 547 -17.40 10.29 25.82
C LEU A 547 -17.74 11.69 25.29
N THR A 548 -16.72 12.47 24.95
CA THR A 548 -16.79 13.87 24.57
C THR A 548 -16.37 14.11 23.11
N PRO A 549 -16.72 15.25 22.49
CA PRO A 549 -16.28 15.59 21.14
C PRO A 549 -14.75 15.63 20.95
N GLU A 550 -14.00 15.90 22.04
CA GLU A 550 -12.53 15.95 22.01
C GLU A 550 -11.93 14.59 21.72
N VAL A 551 -12.53 13.50 22.23
CA VAL A 551 -12.06 12.12 21.97
C VAL A 551 -12.15 11.79 20.46
N PHE A 552 -13.19 12.26 19.78
CA PHE A 552 -13.31 12.09 18.32
C PHE A 552 -12.17 12.76 17.54
N LYS A 553 -11.61 13.87 18.03
CA LYS A 553 -10.44 14.52 17.41
C LYS A 553 -9.16 13.72 17.62
N ILE A 554 -9.06 13.04 18.76
CA ILE A 554 -7.90 12.18 19.04
C ILE A 554 -7.87 11.00 18.06
N LEU A 555 -9.04 10.47 17.67
CA LEU A 555 -9.13 9.35 16.71
C LEU A 555 -8.55 9.71 15.34
N ASP A 556 -8.61 10.96 14.92
CA ASP A 556 -8.01 11.42 13.66
C ASP A 556 -6.47 11.15 13.62
N LEU A 557 -5.82 11.01 14.79
CA LEU A 557 -4.40 10.68 14.88
C LEU A 557 -4.09 9.21 14.56
N PHE A 558 -5.10 8.33 14.72
CA PHE A 558 -4.97 6.90 14.44
C PHE A 558 -5.25 6.56 12.97
N GLU A 559 -5.90 7.46 12.23
CA GLU A 559 -6.12 7.29 10.79
C GLU A 559 -4.77 7.34 9.99
N PRO A 560 -4.68 6.69 8.83
CA PRO A 560 -5.69 5.87 8.16
C PRO A 560 -5.87 4.49 8.80
N PHE A 561 -7.11 4.02 8.88
CA PHE A 561 -7.43 2.66 9.26
C PHE A 561 -7.32 1.71 8.06
N GLY A 562 -7.06 0.43 8.33
CA GLY A 562 -6.88 -0.63 7.34
C GLY A 562 -6.34 -1.91 7.97
N ALA A 563 -5.76 -2.80 7.16
CA ALA A 563 -5.14 -4.02 7.67
C ALA A 563 -4.08 -3.71 8.75
N GLU A 564 -4.09 -4.45 9.84
CA GLU A 564 -3.20 -4.28 11.00
C GLU A 564 -3.23 -2.91 11.71
N ASN A 565 -4.15 -2.04 11.32
CA ASN A 565 -4.51 -0.82 12.02
C ASN A 565 -6.03 -0.65 11.98
N ASN A 566 -6.73 -1.52 12.69
CA ASN A 566 -8.18 -1.57 12.71
C ASN A 566 -8.79 -0.34 13.40
N GLU A 567 -10.07 -0.05 13.11
CA GLU A 567 -10.83 0.92 13.87
C GLU A 567 -10.88 0.54 15.35
N LEU A 568 -10.64 1.50 16.23
CA LEU A 568 -10.61 1.27 17.68
C LEU A 568 -11.99 0.89 18.21
N VAL A 569 -12.03 -0.14 19.04
CA VAL A 569 -13.22 -0.63 19.73
C VAL A 569 -13.23 -0.13 21.17
N PHE A 570 -14.28 0.59 21.52
CA PHE A 570 -14.48 1.13 22.85
C PHE A 570 -15.58 0.38 23.59
N TYR A 571 -15.44 0.33 24.91
CA TYR A 571 -16.44 -0.17 25.84
C TYR A 571 -16.87 0.95 26.79
N THR A 572 -18.19 1.18 26.87
CA THR A 572 -18.77 2.12 27.85
C THR A 572 -19.80 1.40 28.70
N PRO A 573 -19.57 1.23 30.00
CA PRO A 573 -20.53 0.63 30.91
C PRO A 573 -21.62 1.64 31.32
N LYS A 574 -22.81 1.14 31.61
CA LYS A 574 -23.92 1.85 32.26
C LYS A 574 -24.31 3.17 31.58
N ILE A 575 -24.42 3.18 30.25
CA ILE A 575 -24.93 4.35 29.51
C ILE A 575 -26.45 4.24 29.34
N LYS A 576 -27.17 5.34 29.57
CA LYS A 576 -28.64 5.35 29.50
C LYS A 576 -29.13 5.54 28.07
N LEU A 577 -30.04 4.67 27.64
CA LEU A 577 -30.73 4.77 26.36
C LEU A 577 -31.95 5.68 26.47
N CYS A 578 -31.95 6.81 25.76
CA CYS A 578 -33.03 7.82 25.87
C CYS A 578 -33.92 7.94 24.61
N ASP A 579 -33.52 7.39 23.46
CA ASP A 579 -34.36 7.33 22.26
C ASP A 579 -33.99 6.12 21.38
N VAL A 580 -34.98 5.54 20.69
CA VAL A 580 -34.83 4.42 19.76
C VAL A 580 -35.69 4.67 18.53
N GLN A 581 -35.08 4.60 17.36
CA GLN A 581 -35.75 4.74 16.08
C GLN A 581 -35.39 3.56 15.16
N LEU A 582 -36.41 2.95 14.56
CA LEU A 582 -36.22 1.98 13.48
C LEU A 582 -35.93 2.74 12.18
N VAL A 583 -34.86 2.37 11.49
CA VAL A 583 -34.45 2.98 10.23
C VAL A 583 -34.20 1.91 9.17
N GLY A 584 -34.52 2.24 7.92
CA GLY A 584 -34.42 1.32 6.80
C GLY A 584 -35.77 1.10 6.11
N LYS A 585 -35.73 0.69 4.83
CA LYS A 585 -36.92 0.42 4.00
C LYS A 585 -37.13 -1.07 3.73
N LYS A 586 -36.15 -1.89 4.05
CA LYS A 586 -36.14 -3.34 3.82
C LYS A 586 -35.62 -4.05 5.06
N GLU A 587 -36.10 -5.25 5.32
CA GLU A 587 -35.57 -6.13 6.35
C GLU A 587 -34.17 -6.69 5.95
N PRO A 588 -33.24 -6.87 6.90
CA PRO A 588 -33.38 -6.50 8.32
C PRO A 588 -33.27 -4.99 8.53
N MET A 589 -34.17 -4.41 9.34
CA MET A 589 -34.11 -3.00 9.70
C MET A 589 -32.96 -2.71 10.68
N HIS A 590 -32.58 -1.45 10.76
CA HIS A 590 -31.49 -0.99 11.63
C HIS A 590 -32.06 -0.20 12.80
N LEU A 591 -31.29 -0.08 13.87
CA LEU A 591 -31.64 0.75 15.01
C LEU A 591 -30.76 2.01 15.05
N LYS A 592 -31.40 3.15 15.18
CA LYS A 592 -30.75 4.39 15.55
C LYS A 592 -31.06 4.64 17.03
N LEU A 593 -30.04 4.53 17.86
CA LEU A 593 -30.12 4.63 19.30
C LEU A 593 -29.54 5.98 19.75
N THR A 594 -30.17 6.63 20.71
CA THR A 594 -29.63 7.87 21.29
C THR A 594 -29.35 7.63 22.76
N PHE A 595 -28.11 7.80 23.15
CA PHE A 595 -27.65 7.66 24.52
C PHE A 595 -27.44 9.02 25.20
N GLU A 596 -27.68 9.07 26.49
CA GLU A 596 -27.50 10.24 27.32
C GLU A 596 -26.13 10.18 28.01
N THR A 597 -25.32 11.22 27.81
CA THR A 597 -24.10 11.46 28.58
C THR A 597 -24.33 12.58 29.56
N ASP A 598 -23.39 12.89 30.44
CA ASP A 598 -23.54 13.92 31.47
C ASP A 598 -23.84 15.32 30.88
N LYS A 599 -23.36 15.60 29.68
CA LYS A 599 -23.43 16.94 29.08
C LYS A 599 -24.13 17.02 27.73
N HIS A 600 -24.30 15.91 27.04
CA HIS A 600 -24.84 15.85 25.69
C HIS A 600 -25.46 14.51 25.38
N LYS A 601 -26.00 14.36 24.18
CA LYS A 601 -26.52 13.09 23.67
C LYS A 601 -25.62 12.61 22.53
N ILE A 602 -25.39 11.29 22.46
CA ILE A 602 -24.67 10.68 21.36
C ILE A 602 -25.57 9.72 20.59
N VAL A 603 -25.48 9.78 19.27
CA VAL A 603 -26.24 8.89 18.39
C VAL A 603 -25.39 7.68 18.04
N GLY A 604 -25.98 6.50 18.19
CA GLY A 604 -25.39 5.23 17.78
C GLY A 604 -26.22 4.56 16.69
N MET A 605 -25.56 4.01 15.68
CA MET A 605 -26.17 3.15 14.66
C MET A 605 -25.88 1.69 15.00
N PHE A 606 -26.93 0.88 15.05
CA PHE A 606 -26.82 -0.57 15.25
C PHE A 606 -27.42 -1.26 14.05
N TRP A 607 -26.54 -1.71 13.17
CA TRP A 607 -26.91 -2.22 11.86
C TRP A 607 -27.57 -3.59 11.94
N SER A 608 -28.65 -3.81 11.17
CA SER A 608 -29.37 -5.08 11.02
C SER A 608 -29.91 -5.70 12.32
N GLN A 609 -30.16 -4.88 13.34
CA GLN A 609 -30.60 -5.31 14.67
C GLN A 609 -32.02 -4.82 15.02
N GLY A 610 -32.82 -4.45 14.00
CA GLY A 610 -34.16 -3.91 14.21
C GLY A 610 -35.07 -4.80 15.03
N GLU A 611 -34.93 -6.14 14.90
CA GLU A 611 -35.71 -7.11 15.62
C GLU A 611 -35.47 -7.19 17.14
N ARG A 612 -34.34 -6.61 17.62
CA ARG A 612 -34.02 -6.54 19.06
C ARG A 612 -34.85 -5.47 19.79
N PHE A 613 -35.44 -4.52 19.05
CA PHE A 613 -36.30 -3.51 19.64
C PHE A 613 -37.57 -4.12 20.24
N GLY A 614 -37.82 -3.81 21.51
CA GLY A 614 -38.93 -4.37 22.28
C GLY A 614 -38.68 -5.76 22.87
N LYS A 615 -37.64 -6.49 22.43
CA LYS A 615 -37.20 -7.74 23.04
C LYS A 615 -36.26 -7.47 24.22
N ASP A 616 -35.02 -7.18 23.92
CA ASP A 616 -33.95 -6.93 24.88
C ASP A 616 -33.49 -5.45 24.90
N ILE A 617 -33.91 -4.65 23.91
CA ILE A 617 -33.64 -3.20 23.87
C ILE A 617 -34.90 -2.43 24.25
N LYS A 618 -34.86 -1.74 25.39
CA LYS A 618 -35.96 -0.99 25.97
C LYS A 618 -35.54 0.43 26.34
N LEU A 619 -36.42 1.38 26.05
CA LEU A 619 -36.20 2.79 26.37
C LEU A 619 -36.03 3.01 27.88
N GLY A 620 -35.13 3.90 28.26
CA GLY A 620 -34.91 4.33 29.65
C GLY A 620 -34.02 3.41 30.48
N GLN A 621 -33.60 2.26 29.92
CA GLN A 621 -32.69 1.32 30.57
C GLN A 621 -31.23 1.72 30.38
N TYR A 622 -30.35 1.14 31.19
CA TYR A 622 -28.89 1.29 31.11
C TYR A 622 -28.28 0.09 30.41
N TYR A 623 -27.33 0.38 29.53
CA TYR A 623 -26.65 -0.65 28.72
C TYR A 623 -25.14 -0.49 28.83
N ASP A 624 -24.47 -1.62 28.77
CA ASP A 624 -23.06 -1.72 28.47
C ASP A 624 -22.92 -1.84 26.95
N ILE A 625 -22.14 -0.97 26.34
CA ILE A 625 -22.03 -0.89 24.88
C ILE A 625 -20.61 -1.08 24.38
N LEU A 626 -20.47 -1.87 23.29
CA LEU A 626 -19.27 -1.98 22.47
C LEU A 626 -19.49 -1.24 21.16
N TYR A 627 -18.56 -0.39 20.79
CA TYR A 627 -18.73 0.48 19.63
C TYR A 627 -17.43 0.97 19.02
N ASN A 628 -17.48 1.36 17.74
CA ASN A 628 -16.48 2.24 17.12
C ASN A 628 -17.02 3.67 17.10
N MET A 629 -16.11 4.63 17.10
CA MET A 629 -16.45 6.04 16.90
C MET A 629 -16.24 6.44 15.45
N THR A 630 -17.18 7.22 14.91
CA THR A 630 -17.10 7.69 13.52
C THR A 630 -17.72 9.09 13.39
N LYS A 631 -17.45 9.74 12.27
CA LYS A 631 -18.09 10.99 11.87
C LYS A 631 -19.19 10.69 10.86
N ASN A 632 -20.38 11.22 11.08
CA ASN A 632 -21.48 11.16 10.13
C ASN A 632 -21.54 12.49 9.36
N TYR A 633 -21.48 12.40 8.06
CA TYR A 633 -21.57 13.52 7.14
C TYR A 633 -22.95 13.51 6.49
N TYR A 634 -23.76 14.51 6.79
CA TYR A 634 -25.12 14.59 6.24
C TYR A 634 -25.51 16.04 5.96
N ASN A 635 -25.92 16.32 4.72
CA ASN A 635 -26.32 17.66 4.25
C ASN A 635 -25.29 18.78 4.56
N GLY A 636 -23.99 18.48 4.44
CA GLY A 636 -22.92 19.45 4.72
C GLY A 636 -22.59 19.64 6.21
N PHE A 637 -23.25 18.91 7.10
CA PHE A 637 -22.96 18.91 8.54
C PHE A 637 -22.17 17.67 8.94
N VAL A 638 -21.19 17.84 9.80
CA VAL A 638 -20.40 16.77 10.40
C VAL A 638 -20.85 16.57 11.83
N THR A 639 -21.32 15.37 12.16
CA THR A 639 -21.74 15.01 13.50
C THR A 639 -20.99 13.78 13.99
N ASN A 640 -20.61 13.80 15.26
CA ASN A 640 -20.03 12.64 15.90
C ASN A 640 -21.11 11.59 16.14
N GLN A 641 -20.85 10.34 15.77
CA GLN A 641 -21.72 9.21 16.05
C GLN A 641 -20.90 7.97 16.42
N ILE A 642 -21.54 6.97 16.98
CA ILE A 642 -20.93 5.67 17.24
C ILE A 642 -21.61 4.60 16.41
N ILE A 643 -20.84 3.58 16.01
CA ILE A 643 -21.35 2.36 15.38
C ILE A 643 -21.32 1.27 16.44
N ILE A 644 -22.48 0.83 16.85
CA ILE A 644 -22.62 -0.17 17.90
C ILE A 644 -22.28 -1.54 17.31
N LYS A 645 -21.36 -2.24 17.95
CA LYS A 645 -21.01 -3.62 17.63
C LYS A 645 -21.84 -4.60 18.42
N ASP A 646 -22.00 -4.31 19.70
CA ASP A 646 -22.88 -5.08 20.58
C ASP A 646 -23.33 -4.23 21.77
N LEU A 647 -24.42 -4.65 22.41
CA LEU A 647 -24.90 -4.06 23.65
C LEU A 647 -25.61 -5.11 24.50
N GLN A 648 -25.49 -4.98 25.79
CA GLN A 648 -26.18 -5.79 26.78
C GLN A 648 -26.76 -4.93 27.91
N LEU A 649 -27.84 -5.39 28.53
CA LEU A 649 -28.42 -4.71 29.70
C LEU A 649 -27.38 -4.72 30.82
N SER A 650 -27.14 -3.55 31.42
CA SER A 650 -26.17 -3.44 32.54
C SER A 650 -26.73 -4.10 33.79
N ASP A 651 -25.91 -4.89 34.46
CA ASP A 651 -26.19 -5.37 35.82
C ASP A 651 -26.12 -4.21 36.81
N PHE A 652 -27.10 -4.10 37.71
CA PHE A 652 -27.21 -3.04 38.71
C PHE A 652 -26.21 -3.18 39.86
#